data_555433dfc653ab7515c9cb678f3ebfec
#
_entry.id   555433dfc653ab7515c9cb678f3ebfec
#
_cell.length_a   1.000
_cell.length_b   1.000
_cell.length_c   1.000
_cell.angle_alpha   90.00
_cell.angle_beta   90.00
_cell.angle_gamma   90.00
#
_symmetry.space_group_name_H-M   'P 1'
#
loop_
_entity.id
_entity.type
_entity.pdbx_description
1 polymer ?
#
loop_
_entity_poly.entity_id
_entity_poly.type
_entity_poly.pdbx_seq_one_letter_code
_entity_poly.pdbx_strand_id
1 'polypeptide(L)'
;EKVPAVVEGCGRAGVKMVAILSGGFGESGPRGERLERQLLEIARRYRLRLLGPNCLGIMRPASGLNASFVLTAPLKGSIGFISHSGALCSAVLDWAKPAGVGFSAVVSLGASLDIDFAEVLDFLAQDYRTEAIVLYIEGIKNARRFMSALRAAARVKPVLVLKAGRHPEVMRTIALHAAHQPGDDKVFDAALRRSGVIRLYNITQLYAALSALFARLRPRGNRLAILTNGGGIGAMAADRAEDLAIPLAQLSEETIAALDKHLPPHWSRANPVDLLGDANAERYGKAFQTLLAAPEVDGLLVILTPQAMTDPLAVAETIIALEAKADKPVVTCWMGEAQVAEARRRFVAAGIPNFRAPEPAVELFSHVSSYYRNQKLLAQTPPPRADNDPPRLESAELIIEAALAERRLRLNEMEAKAVLSAFRIPIAQAMLARTVTEAIVLAEEIGLPVAMKIQAKNLIDKADSGGVRLNLNSMAAVRTAFQEIIAEVRRNAPAAEIEGVVIEPMIVRRFGREVMIRVKRDPVFGPVIYFGEGGKRAVPEHDMVVALPPLNRFLAEDLVRSSRIYPMLLEWRHMPAVAWEPLIQVLLRISELVCELPWIEYLSINPLVVDEQGAVALDAKISLTPVNPSQDRYAHMAIHPYPSHLVQKWLLPDGTEVTIRPIRPEDAELEAEFVRQLSPQTKYFRFMTTLNELPPAMLARLTQIDYDREMAFIAVTQIDGQEVEVGVARYAVNPDGESCEFAIVVADAWQHRGVARKLMQVLIETARNRGLKEMRGVFLANNERMLRFVASLGFTLSDDPEDRSIKHGVLPLQTHP
;
A
#
# COMPACT_ATOMS: atom_id res chain seq x y z
N GLU A 1 -11.00 -33.78 -17.49
CA GLU A 1 -12.12 -34.59 -16.96
C GLU A 1 -11.65 -35.62 -15.93
N LYS A 2 -10.46 -36.21 -16.10
CA LYS A 2 -9.92 -37.22 -15.16
C LYS A 2 -9.30 -36.62 -13.87
N VAL A 3 -8.94 -35.36 -13.88
CA VAL A 3 -8.20 -34.71 -12.78
C VAL A 3 -8.93 -34.77 -11.42
N PRO A 4 -10.25 -34.50 -11.31
CA PRO A 4 -10.94 -34.64 -10.04
C PRO A 4 -10.82 -36.04 -9.40
N ALA A 5 -10.97 -37.10 -10.21
CA ALA A 5 -10.83 -38.47 -9.72
C ALA A 5 -9.40 -38.80 -9.23
N VAL A 6 -8.37 -38.26 -9.92
CA VAL A 6 -6.97 -38.43 -9.51
C VAL A 6 -6.72 -37.68 -8.19
N VAL A 7 -7.21 -36.42 -8.06
CA VAL A 7 -7.09 -35.65 -6.83
C VAL A 7 -7.81 -36.29 -5.65
N GLU A 8 -8.98 -36.90 -5.89
CA GLU A 8 -9.69 -37.66 -4.87
C GLU A 8 -8.88 -38.89 -4.43
N GLY A 9 -8.25 -39.62 -5.39
CA GLY A 9 -7.33 -40.73 -5.09
C GLY A 9 -6.13 -40.28 -4.23
N CYS A 10 -5.54 -39.13 -4.55
CA CYS A 10 -4.48 -38.51 -3.75
C CYS A 10 -4.97 -38.17 -2.31
N GLY A 11 -6.18 -37.64 -2.19
CA GLY A 11 -6.78 -37.33 -0.90
C GLY A 11 -6.99 -38.62 -0.05
N ARG A 12 -7.49 -39.70 -0.63
CA ARG A 12 -7.63 -41.00 0.05
C ARG A 12 -6.29 -41.60 0.49
N ALA A 13 -5.22 -41.33 -0.28
CA ALA A 13 -3.85 -41.74 0.04
C ALA A 13 -3.16 -40.85 1.08
N GLY A 14 -3.81 -39.80 1.59
CA GLY A 14 -3.26 -38.91 2.61
C GLY A 14 -2.25 -37.88 2.08
N VAL A 15 -2.22 -37.64 0.76
CA VAL A 15 -1.38 -36.64 0.13
C VAL A 15 -1.80 -35.26 0.63
N LYS A 16 -0.81 -34.42 1.02
CA LYS A 16 -1.06 -33.07 1.60
C LYS A 16 -1.20 -31.98 0.54
N MET A 17 -0.53 -32.13 -0.61
CA MET A 17 -0.51 -31.13 -1.68
C MET A 17 -0.48 -31.80 -3.06
N VAL A 18 -1.23 -31.23 -4.01
CA VAL A 18 -1.27 -31.67 -5.41
C VAL A 18 -1.02 -30.49 -6.32
N ALA A 19 -0.05 -30.60 -7.24
CA ALA A 19 0.17 -29.64 -8.30
C ALA A 19 -0.54 -30.11 -9.58
N ILE A 20 -1.44 -29.29 -10.12
CA ILE A 20 -2.25 -29.61 -11.31
C ILE A 20 -1.67 -28.83 -12.50
N LEU A 21 -0.91 -29.52 -13.35
CA LEU A 21 -0.26 -28.93 -14.52
C LEU A 21 -1.26 -28.75 -15.69
N SER A 22 -2.27 -29.61 -15.77
CA SER A 22 -3.26 -29.61 -16.85
C SER A 22 -4.10 -28.33 -16.87
N GLY A 23 -4.38 -27.80 -18.06
CA GLY A 23 -5.39 -26.79 -18.35
C GLY A 23 -6.76 -27.38 -18.67
N GLY A 24 -7.71 -26.56 -19.09
CA GLY A 24 -9.08 -26.93 -19.43
C GLY A 24 -10.07 -26.75 -18.28
N PHE A 25 -9.80 -25.77 -17.41
CA PHE A 25 -10.63 -25.42 -16.25
C PHE A 25 -11.36 -24.07 -16.47
N GLY A 26 -11.35 -23.16 -15.53
CA GLY A 26 -12.10 -21.90 -15.60
C GLY A 26 -11.90 -21.10 -16.88
N GLU A 27 -10.72 -21.16 -17.48
CA GLU A 27 -10.40 -20.58 -18.79
C GLU A 27 -11.20 -21.18 -19.96
N SER A 28 -11.79 -22.36 -19.77
CA SER A 28 -12.62 -23.05 -20.76
C SER A 28 -14.13 -22.81 -20.55
N GLY A 29 -14.50 -21.85 -19.72
CA GLY A 29 -15.88 -21.43 -19.45
C GLY A 29 -16.65 -22.33 -18.46
N PRO A 30 -18.01 -22.36 -18.50
CA PRO A 30 -18.85 -22.92 -17.44
C PRO A 30 -18.62 -24.41 -17.12
N ARG A 31 -18.12 -25.18 -18.06
CA ARG A 31 -17.75 -26.61 -17.84
C ARG A 31 -16.49 -26.70 -16.99
N GLY A 32 -15.49 -25.84 -17.27
CA GLY A 32 -14.25 -25.76 -16.51
C GLY A 32 -14.48 -25.25 -15.10
N GLU A 33 -15.33 -24.25 -14.92
CA GLU A 33 -15.72 -23.73 -13.59
C GLU A 33 -16.39 -24.79 -12.70
N ARG A 34 -17.19 -25.71 -13.30
CA ARG A 34 -17.75 -26.86 -12.56
C ARG A 34 -16.65 -27.81 -12.05
N LEU A 35 -15.64 -28.06 -12.88
CA LEU A 35 -14.49 -28.87 -12.49
C LEU A 35 -13.68 -28.22 -11.35
N GLU A 36 -13.48 -26.91 -11.38
CA GLU A 36 -12.82 -26.16 -10.31
C GLU A 36 -13.58 -26.28 -8.98
N ARG A 37 -14.91 -26.09 -9.01
CA ARG A 37 -15.73 -26.28 -7.80
C ARG A 37 -15.60 -27.67 -7.23
N GLN A 38 -15.64 -28.70 -8.08
CA GLN A 38 -15.46 -30.11 -7.67
C GLN A 38 -14.08 -30.35 -7.05
N LEU A 39 -13.01 -29.74 -7.61
CA LEU A 39 -11.66 -29.81 -7.05
C LEU A 39 -11.58 -29.19 -5.65
N LEU A 40 -12.20 -28.04 -5.45
CA LEU A 40 -12.23 -27.37 -4.13
C LEU A 40 -13.02 -28.19 -3.08
N GLU A 41 -14.10 -28.83 -3.47
CA GLU A 41 -14.87 -29.74 -2.59
C GLU A 41 -14.04 -30.94 -2.15
N ILE A 42 -13.31 -31.57 -3.09
CA ILE A 42 -12.40 -32.69 -2.81
C ILE A 42 -11.26 -32.20 -1.88
N ALA A 43 -10.63 -31.08 -2.20
CA ALA A 43 -9.54 -30.49 -1.41
C ALA A 43 -9.96 -30.26 0.04
N ARG A 44 -11.14 -29.65 0.27
CA ARG A 44 -11.71 -29.44 1.61
C ARG A 44 -12.00 -30.74 2.34
N ARG A 45 -12.61 -31.74 1.64
CA ARG A 45 -12.95 -33.04 2.24
C ARG A 45 -11.74 -33.78 2.79
N TYR A 46 -10.63 -33.78 2.04
CA TYR A 46 -9.40 -34.47 2.42
C TYR A 46 -8.34 -33.62 3.05
N ARG A 47 -8.60 -32.29 3.27
CA ARG A 47 -7.63 -31.31 3.80
C ARG A 47 -6.34 -31.28 2.99
N LEU A 48 -6.43 -31.43 1.68
CA LEU A 48 -5.29 -31.31 0.76
C LEU A 48 -5.27 -29.92 0.11
N ARG A 49 -4.08 -29.46 -0.28
CA ARG A 49 -3.88 -28.16 -0.92
C ARG A 49 -3.63 -28.35 -2.42
N LEU A 50 -4.11 -27.38 -3.22
CA LEU A 50 -3.98 -27.41 -4.67
C LEU A 50 -3.12 -26.26 -5.19
N LEU A 51 -2.07 -26.59 -5.97
CA LEU A 51 -1.31 -25.63 -6.78
C LEU A 51 -1.79 -25.70 -8.23
N GLY A 52 -2.14 -24.59 -8.85
CA GLY A 52 -2.75 -24.55 -10.18
C GLY A 52 -4.28 -24.46 -10.11
N PRO A 53 -5.02 -24.99 -11.08
CA PRO A 53 -4.61 -25.70 -12.30
C PRO A 53 -3.88 -24.82 -13.33
N ASN A 54 -3.47 -25.42 -14.46
CA ASN A 54 -2.77 -24.76 -15.56
C ASN A 54 -1.46 -24.08 -15.09
N CYS A 55 -0.69 -24.76 -14.22
CA CYS A 55 0.59 -24.26 -13.71
C CYS A 55 1.78 -24.98 -14.33
N LEU A 56 2.95 -24.35 -14.30
CA LEU A 56 4.22 -24.95 -14.73
C LEU A 56 4.79 -25.91 -13.69
N GLY A 57 4.44 -25.68 -12.41
CA GLY A 57 4.93 -26.43 -11.28
C GLY A 57 5.79 -25.59 -10.32
N ILE A 58 6.61 -26.29 -9.53
CA ILE A 58 7.46 -25.68 -8.48
C ILE A 58 8.90 -26.18 -8.58
N MET A 59 9.84 -25.27 -8.34
CA MET A 59 11.28 -25.58 -8.31
C MET A 59 11.93 -24.93 -7.08
N ARG A 60 12.81 -25.71 -6.41
CA ARG A 60 13.68 -25.23 -5.33
C ARG A 60 15.12 -25.71 -5.57
N PRO A 61 15.95 -24.96 -6.31
CA PRO A 61 17.26 -25.41 -6.75
C PRO A 61 18.20 -25.79 -5.60
N ALA A 62 18.12 -25.11 -4.46
CA ALA A 62 18.97 -25.40 -3.30
C ALA A 62 18.70 -26.76 -2.67
N SER A 63 17.46 -27.29 -2.75
CA SER A 63 17.07 -28.63 -2.27
C SER A 63 17.04 -29.67 -3.38
N GLY A 64 17.38 -29.32 -4.62
CA GLY A 64 17.30 -30.21 -5.77
C GLY A 64 15.88 -30.52 -6.25
N LEU A 65 14.87 -29.86 -5.71
CA LEU A 65 13.47 -30.05 -6.12
C LEU A 65 13.21 -29.38 -7.47
N ASN A 66 12.77 -30.18 -8.44
CA ASN A 66 12.19 -29.71 -9.70
C ASN A 66 10.96 -30.57 -10.04
N ALA A 67 9.80 -30.08 -9.64
CA ALA A 67 8.48 -30.65 -9.96
C ALA A 67 7.79 -29.80 -11.02
N SER A 68 8.40 -29.72 -12.20
CA SER A 68 7.93 -28.90 -13.33
C SER A 68 8.21 -29.61 -14.66
N PHE A 69 7.70 -29.04 -15.76
CA PHE A 69 8.02 -29.51 -17.11
C PHE A 69 8.90 -28.54 -17.94
N VAL A 70 9.74 -27.73 -17.24
CA VAL A 70 10.70 -26.84 -17.92
C VAL A 70 11.92 -27.62 -18.42
N LEU A 71 12.47 -27.18 -19.57
CA LEU A 71 13.71 -27.72 -20.13
C LEU A 71 14.96 -27.18 -19.39
N THR A 72 14.92 -25.92 -18.96
CA THR A 72 16.06 -25.24 -18.33
C THR A 72 15.92 -25.24 -16.83
N ALA A 73 16.76 -26.00 -16.12
CA ALA A 73 16.81 -25.95 -14.65
C ALA A 73 17.36 -24.60 -14.17
N PRO A 74 16.74 -23.97 -13.15
CA PRO A 74 17.21 -22.70 -12.60
C PRO A 74 18.54 -22.85 -11.85
N LEU A 75 19.39 -21.82 -11.93
CA LEU A 75 20.58 -21.72 -11.10
C LEU A 75 20.21 -21.50 -9.64
N LYS A 76 21.05 -21.98 -8.71
CA LYS A 76 20.92 -21.69 -7.27
C LYS A 76 21.20 -20.21 -7.03
N GLY A 77 20.36 -19.55 -6.25
CA GLY A 77 20.48 -18.13 -5.89
C GLY A 77 19.47 -17.74 -4.81
N SER A 78 19.23 -16.44 -4.68
CA SER A 78 18.46 -15.87 -3.58
C SER A 78 17.15 -15.18 -4.01
N ILE A 79 16.73 -15.30 -5.26
CA ILE A 79 15.50 -14.71 -5.76
C ILE A 79 14.34 -15.70 -5.69
N GLY A 80 13.25 -15.35 -5.00
CA GLY A 80 11.96 -16.01 -5.09
C GLY A 80 11.17 -15.47 -6.29
N PHE A 81 10.76 -16.32 -7.24
CA PHE A 81 9.96 -15.91 -8.38
C PHE A 81 8.59 -16.61 -8.37
N ILE A 82 7.53 -15.82 -8.36
CA ILE A 82 6.13 -16.29 -8.36
C ILE A 82 5.43 -15.74 -9.59
N SER A 83 4.78 -16.60 -10.37
CA SER A 83 4.14 -16.19 -11.63
C SER A 83 2.81 -16.89 -11.87
N HIS A 84 1.82 -16.13 -12.35
CA HIS A 84 0.63 -16.74 -12.95
C HIS A 84 0.95 -17.44 -14.28
N SER A 85 1.88 -16.87 -15.07
CA SER A 85 2.21 -17.39 -16.40
C SER A 85 3.35 -18.42 -16.36
N GLY A 86 3.06 -19.64 -16.78
CA GLY A 86 4.08 -20.68 -16.99
C GLY A 86 5.04 -20.34 -18.13
N ALA A 87 4.53 -19.75 -19.21
CA ALA A 87 5.35 -19.34 -20.37
C ALA A 87 6.37 -18.27 -19.98
N LEU A 88 5.97 -17.29 -19.15
CA LEU A 88 6.91 -16.29 -18.66
C LEU A 88 7.96 -16.91 -17.73
N CYS A 89 7.58 -17.87 -16.87
CA CYS A 89 8.56 -18.62 -16.08
C CYS A 89 9.64 -19.24 -16.96
N SER A 90 9.26 -19.93 -18.02
CA SER A 90 10.21 -20.57 -18.94
C SER A 90 11.13 -19.54 -19.62
N ALA A 91 10.59 -18.41 -20.09
CA ALA A 91 11.37 -17.35 -20.72
C ALA A 91 12.36 -16.69 -19.75
N VAL A 92 11.94 -16.42 -18.51
CA VAL A 92 12.80 -15.84 -17.46
C VAL A 92 13.92 -16.80 -17.08
N LEU A 93 13.63 -18.10 -16.95
CA LEU A 93 14.65 -19.11 -16.62
C LEU A 93 15.69 -19.28 -17.73
N ASP A 94 15.27 -19.25 -18.99
CA ASP A 94 16.17 -19.35 -20.15
C ASP A 94 17.08 -18.13 -20.24
N TRP A 95 16.54 -16.93 -20.03
CA TRP A 95 17.32 -15.68 -19.97
C TRP A 95 18.26 -15.64 -18.76
N ALA A 96 17.81 -16.10 -17.58
CA ALA A 96 18.56 -15.99 -16.32
C ALA A 96 19.85 -16.81 -16.32
N LYS A 97 19.87 -17.96 -16.99
CA LYS A 97 21.01 -18.89 -16.99
C LYS A 97 22.28 -18.26 -17.59
N PRO A 98 22.30 -17.71 -18.80
CA PRO A 98 23.48 -17.02 -19.33
C PRO A 98 23.78 -15.70 -18.59
N ALA A 99 22.77 -15.07 -17.98
CA ALA A 99 22.95 -13.86 -17.17
C ALA A 99 23.52 -14.14 -15.78
N GLY A 100 23.70 -15.41 -15.38
CA GLY A 100 24.19 -15.79 -14.04
C GLY A 100 23.20 -15.55 -12.91
N VAL A 101 21.90 -15.32 -13.23
CA VAL A 101 20.85 -15.03 -12.24
C VAL A 101 20.31 -16.33 -11.65
N GLY A 102 20.37 -16.47 -10.31
CA GLY A 102 19.93 -17.66 -9.60
C GLY A 102 18.69 -17.45 -8.74
N PHE A 103 17.98 -18.55 -8.46
CA PHE A 103 16.70 -18.53 -7.72
C PHE A 103 16.78 -19.39 -6.45
N SER A 104 16.11 -18.93 -5.40
CA SER A 104 15.81 -19.72 -4.19
C SER A 104 14.59 -20.61 -4.39
N ALA A 105 13.59 -20.10 -5.09
CA ALA A 105 12.37 -20.80 -5.47
C ALA A 105 11.76 -20.19 -6.75
N VAL A 106 11.13 -21.03 -7.56
CA VAL A 106 10.28 -20.63 -8.69
C VAL A 106 8.95 -21.34 -8.55
N VAL A 107 7.85 -20.57 -8.48
CA VAL A 107 6.50 -21.10 -8.29
C VAL A 107 5.59 -20.55 -9.38
N SER A 108 5.01 -21.43 -10.19
CA SER A 108 3.98 -21.09 -11.15
C SER A 108 2.61 -21.38 -10.55
N LEU A 109 1.78 -20.35 -10.36
CA LEU A 109 0.47 -20.46 -9.73
C LEU A 109 -0.63 -20.92 -10.70
N GLY A 110 -0.47 -20.67 -12.00
CA GLY A 110 -1.53 -20.91 -12.98
C GLY A 110 -2.81 -20.16 -12.62
N ALA A 111 -3.95 -20.84 -12.59
CA ALA A 111 -5.25 -20.25 -12.24
C ALA A 111 -5.42 -19.92 -10.74
N SER A 112 -4.47 -20.25 -9.87
CA SER A 112 -4.52 -19.93 -8.43
C SER A 112 -5.83 -20.35 -7.77
N LEU A 113 -6.25 -21.58 -7.93
CA LEU A 113 -7.58 -22.02 -7.47
C LEU A 113 -7.68 -22.05 -5.93
N ASP A 114 -6.64 -22.55 -5.25
CA ASP A 114 -6.53 -22.68 -3.78
C ASP A 114 -5.29 -21.95 -3.26
N ILE A 115 -4.09 -22.38 -3.66
CA ILE A 115 -2.85 -21.67 -3.31
C ILE A 115 -2.72 -20.45 -4.21
N ASP A 116 -2.62 -19.27 -3.60
CA ASP A 116 -2.46 -17.99 -4.27
C ASP A 116 -1.13 -17.30 -3.90
N PHE A 117 -0.98 -16.03 -4.31
CA PHE A 117 0.21 -15.25 -3.97
C PHE A 117 0.43 -15.11 -2.48
N ALA A 118 -0.63 -15.07 -1.67
CA ALA A 118 -0.51 -14.77 -0.25
C ALA A 118 0.26 -15.87 0.48
N GLU A 119 -0.07 -17.15 0.26
CA GLU A 119 0.64 -18.26 0.91
C GLU A 119 2.10 -18.36 0.48
N VAL A 120 2.36 -18.15 -0.82
CA VAL A 120 3.72 -18.26 -1.34
C VAL A 120 4.57 -17.07 -0.88
N LEU A 121 3.99 -15.86 -0.79
CA LEU A 121 4.64 -14.69 -0.21
C LEU A 121 5.00 -14.92 1.26
N ASP A 122 4.08 -15.47 2.05
CA ASP A 122 4.33 -15.79 3.46
C ASP A 122 5.47 -16.78 3.64
N PHE A 123 5.52 -17.82 2.81
CA PHE A 123 6.59 -18.79 2.80
C PHE A 123 7.93 -18.12 2.44
N LEU A 124 7.99 -17.36 1.34
CA LEU A 124 9.24 -16.74 0.88
C LEU A 124 9.71 -15.61 1.79
N ALA A 125 8.80 -14.92 2.47
CA ALA A 125 9.15 -13.90 3.46
C ALA A 125 9.95 -14.49 4.63
N GLN A 126 9.65 -15.73 5.03
CA GLN A 126 10.32 -16.45 6.12
C GLN A 126 11.51 -17.29 5.65
N ASP A 127 11.61 -17.62 4.36
CA ASP A 127 12.70 -18.45 3.82
C ASP A 127 14.03 -17.69 3.84
N TYR A 128 14.97 -18.11 4.70
CA TYR A 128 16.28 -17.47 4.85
C TYR A 128 17.15 -17.50 3.58
N ARG A 129 16.83 -18.35 2.62
CA ARG A 129 17.52 -18.46 1.33
C ARG A 129 17.00 -17.43 0.31
N THR A 130 15.87 -16.80 0.59
CA THR A 130 15.26 -15.81 -0.28
C THR A 130 15.62 -14.41 0.23
N GLU A 131 16.32 -13.61 -0.58
CA GLU A 131 16.69 -12.21 -0.26
C GLU A 131 15.80 -11.21 -0.96
N ALA A 132 15.19 -11.56 -2.10
CA ALA A 132 14.25 -10.72 -2.83
C ALA A 132 13.15 -11.56 -3.48
N ILE A 133 11.98 -10.96 -3.70
CA ILE A 133 10.81 -11.64 -4.28
C ILE A 133 10.37 -10.89 -5.53
N VAL A 134 10.07 -11.64 -6.58
CA VAL A 134 9.55 -11.10 -7.85
C VAL A 134 8.23 -11.76 -8.19
N LEU A 135 7.23 -10.94 -8.51
CA LEU A 135 5.88 -11.37 -8.85
C LEU A 135 5.53 -11.01 -10.30
N TYR A 136 4.94 -11.94 -11.02
CA TYR A 136 4.19 -11.63 -12.23
C TYR A 136 2.71 -11.91 -12.01
N ILE A 137 1.90 -10.87 -12.12
CA ILE A 137 0.49 -10.88 -11.74
C ILE A 137 -0.40 -10.57 -12.95
N GLU A 138 -1.43 -11.38 -13.19
CA GLU A 138 -2.50 -11.14 -14.16
C GLU A 138 -3.77 -10.61 -13.48
N GLY A 139 -4.06 -11.05 -12.25
CA GLY A 139 -5.18 -10.59 -11.44
C GLY A 139 -5.10 -11.09 -10.00
N ILE A 140 -5.99 -10.59 -9.14
CA ILE A 140 -6.04 -10.91 -7.71
C ILE A 140 -7.47 -11.31 -7.35
N LYS A 141 -7.65 -12.41 -6.63
CA LYS A 141 -8.97 -12.90 -6.17
C LYS A 141 -9.39 -12.30 -4.83
N ASN A 142 -8.45 -12.21 -3.89
CA ASN A 142 -8.69 -11.67 -2.55
C ASN A 142 -7.67 -10.56 -2.25
N ALA A 143 -8.10 -9.31 -2.47
CA ALA A 143 -7.21 -8.17 -2.30
C ALA A 143 -6.72 -8.02 -0.86
N ARG A 144 -7.57 -8.22 0.15
CA ARG A 144 -7.19 -8.05 1.56
C ARG A 144 -6.08 -9.03 1.95
N ARG A 145 -6.27 -10.32 1.63
CA ARG A 145 -5.27 -11.35 1.91
C ARG A 145 -3.97 -11.12 1.15
N PHE A 146 -4.07 -10.72 -0.12
CA PHE A 146 -2.92 -10.36 -0.95
C PHE A 146 -2.17 -9.16 -0.39
N MET A 147 -2.87 -8.05 -0.06
CA MET A 147 -2.27 -6.84 0.50
C MET A 147 -1.57 -7.12 1.84
N SER A 148 -2.20 -7.92 2.69
CA SER A 148 -1.64 -8.33 3.97
C SER A 148 -0.33 -9.11 3.78
N ALA A 149 -0.31 -10.15 2.95
CA ALA A 149 0.90 -10.93 2.66
C ALA A 149 1.99 -10.11 1.97
N LEU A 150 1.59 -9.27 1.01
CA LEU A 150 2.51 -8.40 0.27
C LEU A 150 3.20 -7.40 1.19
N ARG A 151 2.45 -6.75 2.08
CA ARG A 151 2.98 -5.82 3.08
C ARG A 151 3.90 -6.52 4.08
N ALA A 152 3.53 -7.71 4.55
CA ALA A 152 4.37 -8.51 5.44
C ALA A 152 5.70 -8.89 4.77
N ALA A 153 5.67 -9.34 3.52
CA ALA A 153 6.87 -9.66 2.75
C ALA A 153 7.75 -8.42 2.49
N ALA A 154 7.14 -7.30 2.09
CA ALA A 154 7.84 -6.06 1.74
C ALA A 154 8.54 -5.39 2.94
N ARG A 155 8.11 -5.67 4.18
CA ARG A 155 8.79 -5.20 5.41
C ARG A 155 10.16 -5.86 5.63
N VAL A 156 10.32 -7.08 5.15
CA VAL A 156 11.52 -7.88 5.42
C VAL A 156 12.39 -8.10 4.19
N LYS A 157 11.84 -8.00 2.99
CA LYS A 157 12.53 -8.25 1.71
C LYS A 157 12.05 -7.31 0.62
N PRO A 158 12.90 -6.88 -0.31
CA PRO A 158 12.46 -6.19 -1.52
C PRO A 158 11.51 -7.07 -2.32
N VAL A 159 10.36 -6.50 -2.70
CA VAL A 159 9.37 -7.16 -3.56
C VAL A 159 9.17 -6.34 -4.82
N LEU A 160 9.28 -6.98 -5.98
CA LEU A 160 9.08 -6.38 -7.30
C LEU A 160 7.87 -7.01 -7.96
N VAL A 161 7.05 -6.18 -8.61
CA VAL A 161 5.80 -6.65 -9.22
C VAL A 161 5.72 -6.20 -10.68
N LEU A 162 5.61 -7.15 -11.59
CA LEU A 162 5.25 -6.94 -12.98
C LEU A 162 3.78 -7.35 -13.17
N LYS A 163 2.91 -6.38 -13.54
CA LYS A 163 1.48 -6.63 -13.79
C LYS A 163 1.15 -6.57 -15.27
N ALA A 164 0.51 -7.60 -15.77
CA ALA A 164 -0.12 -7.60 -17.09
C ALA A 164 -1.53 -6.97 -17.05
N GLY A 165 -2.04 -6.54 -18.21
CA GLY A 165 -3.40 -6.00 -18.32
C GLY A 165 -3.54 -4.62 -17.68
N ARG A 166 -2.80 -3.63 -18.18
CA ARG A 166 -2.88 -2.23 -17.71
C ARG A 166 -4.01 -1.44 -18.36
N HIS A 167 -4.44 -1.84 -19.54
CA HIS A 167 -5.47 -1.15 -20.31
C HIS A 167 -6.79 -1.92 -20.27
N PRO A 168 -7.95 -1.25 -20.21
CA PRO A 168 -9.27 -1.89 -20.06
C PRO A 168 -9.57 -2.95 -21.13
N GLU A 169 -9.17 -2.73 -22.38
CA GLU A 169 -9.39 -3.70 -23.47
C GLU A 169 -8.58 -4.97 -23.27
N VAL A 170 -7.31 -4.84 -22.87
CA VAL A 170 -6.44 -5.99 -22.58
C VAL A 170 -6.93 -6.73 -21.33
N MET A 171 -7.45 -6.00 -20.35
CA MET A 171 -8.02 -6.58 -19.13
C MET A 171 -9.22 -7.48 -19.40
N ARG A 172 -10.08 -7.12 -20.38
CA ARG A 172 -11.18 -8.00 -20.82
C ARG A 172 -10.68 -9.33 -21.36
N THR A 173 -9.59 -9.29 -22.14
CA THR A 173 -8.96 -10.50 -22.69
C THR A 173 -8.34 -11.36 -21.59
N ILE A 174 -7.65 -10.76 -20.62
CA ILE A 174 -7.06 -11.46 -19.48
C ILE A 174 -8.14 -12.06 -18.57
N ALA A 175 -9.24 -11.34 -18.33
CA ALA A 175 -10.37 -11.85 -17.55
C ALA A 175 -10.98 -13.13 -18.15
N LEU A 176 -10.99 -13.25 -19.46
CA LEU A 176 -11.41 -14.47 -20.16
C LEU A 176 -10.42 -15.64 -19.98
N HIS A 177 -9.10 -15.34 -19.87
CA HIS A 177 -8.08 -16.37 -19.72
C HIS A 177 -7.83 -16.78 -18.26
N ALA A 178 -7.98 -15.88 -17.31
CA ALA A 178 -7.56 -16.06 -15.93
C ALA A 178 -8.70 -16.13 -14.90
N ALA A 179 -9.97 -15.96 -15.32
CA ALA A 179 -11.15 -15.90 -14.44
C ALA A 179 -11.01 -14.88 -13.27
N HIS A 180 -10.27 -13.78 -13.50
CA HIS A 180 -10.04 -12.75 -12.51
C HIS A 180 -10.83 -11.47 -12.84
N GLN A 181 -11.35 -10.78 -11.82
CA GLN A 181 -12.01 -9.50 -12.03
C GLN A 181 -10.97 -8.41 -12.38
N PRO A 182 -11.23 -7.64 -13.44
CA PRO A 182 -10.37 -6.53 -13.81
C PRO A 182 -10.58 -5.35 -12.84
N GLY A 183 -9.54 -4.97 -12.11
CA GLY A 183 -9.50 -3.72 -11.35
C GLY A 183 -8.86 -2.59 -12.16
N ASP A 184 -9.01 -1.34 -11.72
CA ASP A 184 -8.33 -0.18 -12.31
C ASP A 184 -6.81 -0.27 -12.09
N ASP A 185 -6.01 -0.03 -13.15
CA ASP A 185 -4.54 -0.10 -13.08
C ASP A 185 -3.94 0.95 -12.15
N LYS A 186 -4.56 2.13 -12.01
CA LYS A 186 -4.14 3.17 -11.07
C LYS A 186 -4.42 2.78 -9.63
N VAL A 187 -5.54 2.12 -9.38
CA VAL A 187 -5.86 1.57 -8.06
C VAL A 187 -4.84 0.50 -7.69
N PHE A 188 -4.51 -0.37 -8.65
CA PHE A 188 -3.48 -1.39 -8.46
C PHE A 188 -2.11 -0.76 -8.15
N ASP A 189 -1.72 0.30 -8.88
CA ASP A 189 -0.48 1.02 -8.63
C ASP A 189 -0.46 1.67 -7.23
N ALA A 190 -1.55 2.31 -6.82
CA ALA A 190 -1.70 2.86 -5.48
C ALA A 190 -1.60 1.77 -4.39
N ALA A 191 -2.20 0.59 -4.63
CA ALA A 191 -2.09 -0.57 -3.74
C ALA A 191 -0.65 -1.07 -3.60
N LEU A 192 0.08 -1.17 -4.71
CA LEU A 192 1.49 -1.58 -4.70
C LEU A 192 2.36 -0.56 -3.95
N ARG A 193 2.21 0.74 -4.25
CA ARG A 193 2.94 1.81 -3.53
C ARG A 193 2.66 1.75 -2.03
N ARG A 194 1.41 1.61 -1.64
CA ARG A 194 0.97 1.49 -0.24
C ARG A 194 1.49 0.23 0.45
N SER A 195 1.85 -0.81 -0.31
CA SER A 195 2.46 -2.05 0.16
C SER A 195 3.98 -2.00 0.23
N GLY A 196 4.62 -0.90 -0.12
CA GLY A 196 6.08 -0.76 -0.03
C GLY A 196 6.85 -1.48 -1.13
N VAL A 197 6.21 -1.88 -2.24
CA VAL A 197 6.84 -2.66 -3.30
C VAL A 197 7.22 -1.82 -4.51
N ILE A 198 8.06 -2.36 -5.38
CA ILE A 198 8.48 -1.75 -6.63
C ILE A 198 7.60 -2.28 -7.76
N ARG A 199 7.00 -1.38 -8.54
CA ARG A 199 6.28 -1.75 -9.75
C ARG A 199 7.19 -1.70 -10.98
N LEU A 200 7.10 -2.75 -11.79
CA LEU A 200 7.73 -2.87 -13.12
C LEU A 200 6.65 -2.83 -14.19
N TYR A 201 6.96 -2.20 -15.33
CA TYR A 201 6.00 -1.96 -16.42
C TYR A 201 6.23 -2.80 -17.67
N ASN A 202 7.41 -3.41 -17.82
CA ASN A 202 7.75 -4.25 -18.96
C ASN A 202 8.83 -5.30 -18.61
N ILE A 203 9.04 -6.23 -19.52
CA ILE A 203 9.98 -7.36 -19.33
C ILE A 203 11.45 -6.91 -19.30
N THR A 204 11.79 -5.83 -20.00
CA THR A 204 13.15 -5.28 -19.99
C THR A 204 13.51 -4.74 -18.61
N GLN A 205 12.57 -4.04 -17.96
CA GLN A 205 12.72 -3.59 -16.57
C GLN A 205 12.83 -4.77 -15.60
N LEU A 206 12.08 -5.87 -15.83
CA LEU A 206 12.23 -7.08 -15.04
C LEU A 206 13.66 -7.64 -15.12
N TYR A 207 14.21 -7.77 -16.32
CA TYR A 207 15.58 -8.29 -16.50
C TYR A 207 16.63 -7.35 -15.88
N ALA A 208 16.48 -6.04 -16.06
CA ALA A 208 17.35 -5.04 -15.44
C ALA A 208 17.28 -5.11 -13.90
N ALA A 209 16.08 -5.18 -13.35
CA ALA A 209 15.86 -5.27 -11.91
C ALA A 209 16.40 -6.59 -11.31
N LEU A 210 16.20 -7.72 -11.99
CA LEU A 210 16.78 -9.00 -11.59
C LEU A 210 18.32 -8.94 -11.54
N SER A 211 18.96 -8.32 -12.55
CA SER A 211 20.41 -8.12 -12.55
C SER A 211 20.87 -7.20 -11.42
N ALA A 212 20.09 -6.16 -11.09
CA ALA A 212 20.42 -5.17 -10.08
C ALA A 212 20.16 -5.63 -8.62
N LEU A 213 19.26 -6.58 -8.40
CA LEU A 213 19.00 -7.14 -7.07
C LEU A 213 20.26 -7.77 -6.45
N PHE A 214 21.20 -8.27 -7.28
CA PHE A 214 22.51 -8.75 -6.81
C PHE A 214 23.44 -7.64 -6.36
N ALA A 215 23.22 -6.40 -6.83
CA ALA A 215 24.11 -5.26 -6.58
C ALA A 215 23.92 -4.62 -5.20
N ARG A 216 23.05 -5.13 -4.34
CA ARG A 216 22.78 -4.64 -2.96
C ARG A 216 22.59 -3.12 -2.85
N LEU A 217 21.95 -2.51 -3.87
CA LEU A 217 21.71 -1.08 -3.89
C LEU A 217 20.84 -0.64 -2.69
N ARG A 218 21.37 0.23 -1.84
CA ARG A 218 20.66 0.79 -0.68
C ARG A 218 20.25 2.22 -0.97
N PRO A 219 18.97 2.49 -1.27
CA PRO A 219 18.50 3.85 -1.53
C PRO A 219 18.51 4.69 -0.25
N ARG A 220 18.93 5.97 -0.37
CA ARG A 220 18.86 6.95 0.72
C ARG A 220 17.96 8.13 0.41
N GLY A 221 17.59 8.29 -0.85
CA GLY A 221 16.75 9.38 -1.35
C GLY A 221 16.54 9.25 -2.86
N ASN A 222 16.19 10.34 -3.54
CA ASN A 222 15.85 10.35 -4.95
C ASN A 222 16.61 11.40 -5.80
N ARG A 223 17.57 12.15 -5.22
CA ARG A 223 18.33 13.17 -5.95
C ARG A 223 19.49 12.50 -6.68
N LEU A 224 19.42 12.48 -8.03
CA LEU A 224 20.39 11.85 -8.91
C LEU A 224 21.48 12.82 -9.33
N ALA A 225 22.75 12.42 -9.21
CA ALA A 225 23.86 13.06 -9.91
C ALA A 225 24.28 12.22 -11.12
N ILE A 226 24.58 12.87 -12.24
CA ILE A 226 25.02 12.25 -13.48
C ILE A 226 26.43 12.72 -13.77
N LEU A 227 27.38 11.77 -13.92
CA LEU A 227 28.79 11.98 -14.25
C LEU A 227 29.06 11.40 -15.64
N THR A 228 29.54 12.21 -16.58
CA THR A 228 29.70 11.77 -17.98
C THR A 228 30.93 12.41 -18.64
N ASN A 229 31.49 11.79 -19.68
CA ASN A 229 32.45 12.41 -20.61
C ASN A 229 31.81 12.83 -21.95
N GLY A 230 30.47 12.81 -22.02
CA GLY A 230 29.72 13.18 -23.22
C GLY A 230 28.46 13.98 -22.86
N GLY A 231 28.53 15.31 -23.01
CA GLY A 231 27.45 16.20 -22.61
C GLY A 231 26.09 15.87 -23.22
N GLY A 232 26.04 15.50 -24.51
CA GLY A 232 24.79 15.11 -25.17
C GLY A 232 24.12 13.87 -24.54
N ILE A 233 24.91 12.91 -24.10
CA ILE A 233 24.41 11.70 -23.43
C ILE A 233 23.97 12.01 -22.00
N GLY A 234 24.71 12.91 -21.34
CA GLY A 234 24.28 13.41 -20.04
C GLY A 234 22.91 14.10 -20.12
N ALA A 235 22.65 14.88 -21.15
CA ALA A 235 21.36 15.52 -21.40
C ALA A 235 20.23 14.49 -21.62
N MET A 236 20.47 13.44 -22.43
CA MET A 236 19.48 12.35 -22.61
C MET A 236 19.13 11.64 -21.28
N ALA A 237 20.13 11.41 -20.43
CA ALA A 237 19.91 10.85 -19.10
C ALA A 237 19.09 11.81 -18.20
N ALA A 238 19.34 13.12 -18.31
CA ALA A 238 18.61 14.16 -17.58
C ALA A 238 17.16 14.26 -18.07
N ASP A 239 16.91 14.23 -19.39
CA ASP A 239 15.57 14.19 -19.96
C ASP A 239 14.79 12.98 -19.44
N ARG A 240 15.43 11.80 -19.40
CA ARG A 240 14.78 10.60 -18.86
C ARG A 240 14.52 10.71 -17.36
N ALA A 241 15.38 11.35 -16.61
CA ALA A 241 15.15 11.60 -15.18
C ALA A 241 13.92 12.51 -14.96
N GLU A 242 13.76 13.57 -15.77
CA GLU A 242 12.59 14.45 -15.73
C GLU A 242 11.30 13.71 -16.11
N ASP A 243 11.31 12.90 -17.19
CA ASP A 243 10.18 12.03 -17.57
C ASP A 243 9.69 11.14 -16.41
N LEU A 244 10.60 10.68 -15.57
CA LEU A 244 10.33 9.82 -14.43
C LEU A 244 10.15 10.58 -13.10
N ALA A 245 10.10 11.91 -13.17
CA ALA A 245 10.02 12.80 -12.01
C ALA A 245 11.11 12.53 -10.94
N ILE A 246 12.34 12.23 -11.41
CA ILE A 246 13.52 12.08 -10.57
C ILE A 246 14.25 13.43 -10.53
N PRO A 247 14.33 14.09 -9.37
CA PRO A 247 15.05 15.34 -9.29
C PRO A 247 16.56 15.15 -9.48
N LEU A 248 17.16 15.93 -10.34
CA LEU A 248 18.61 16.04 -10.42
C LEU A 248 19.13 16.77 -9.19
N ALA A 249 20.22 16.25 -8.60
CA ALA A 249 20.88 16.90 -7.47
C ALA A 249 21.36 18.30 -7.86
N GLN A 250 20.94 19.33 -7.14
CA GLN A 250 21.47 20.69 -7.29
C GLN A 250 22.77 20.78 -6.51
N LEU A 251 23.89 20.93 -7.22
CA LEU A 251 25.21 20.96 -6.59
C LEU A 251 25.40 22.23 -5.78
N SER A 252 25.87 22.08 -4.55
CA SER A 252 26.21 23.20 -3.68
C SER A 252 27.47 23.95 -4.15
N GLU A 253 27.65 25.19 -3.72
CA GLU A 253 28.86 25.96 -4.05
C GLU A 253 30.14 25.29 -3.57
N GLU A 254 30.08 24.58 -2.42
CA GLU A 254 31.20 23.79 -1.90
C GLU A 254 31.54 22.62 -2.82
N THR A 255 30.51 21.89 -3.31
CA THR A 255 30.72 20.76 -4.22
C THR A 255 31.27 21.25 -5.57
N ILE A 256 30.73 22.36 -6.11
CA ILE A 256 31.27 22.98 -7.34
C ILE A 256 32.71 23.39 -7.16
N ALA A 257 33.05 24.07 -6.06
CA ALA A 257 34.42 24.48 -5.75
C ALA A 257 35.39 23.30 -5.55
N ALA A 258 34.92 22.17 -5.05
CA ALA A 258 35.67 20.94 -4.95
C ALA A 258 35.92 20.30 -6.32
N LEU A 259 34.91 20.28 -7.21
CA LEU A 259 35.03 19.82 -8.59
C LEU A 259 35.95 20.72 -9.43
N ASP A 260 35.90 22.04 -9.27
CA ASP A 260 36.75 23.04 -9.95
C ASP A 260 38.26 22.78 -9.76
N LYS A 261 38.65 22.13 -8.66
CA LYS A 261 40.07 21.78 -8.37
C LYS A 261 40.59 20.65 -9.29
N HIS A 262 39.69 19.88 -9.90
CA HIS A 262 40.03 18.66 -10.61
C HIS A 262 39.53 18.62 -12.06
N LEU A 263 38.59 19.53 -12.39
CA LEU A 263 37.97 19.60 -13.72
C LEU A 263 38.52 20.76 -14.55
N PRO A 264 38.52 20.65 -15.90
CA PRO A 264 38.89 21.75 -16.77
C PRO A 264 38.03 22.99 -16.56
N PRO A 265 38.55 24.23 -16.78
CA PRO A 265 37.82 25.49 -16.49
C PRO A 265 36.45 25.63 -17.20
N HIS A 266 36.21 24.87 -18.24
CA HIS A 266 34.99 24.94 -19.08
C HIS A 266 34.08 23.75 -18.90
N TRP A 267 34.18 23.02 -17.77
CA TRP A 267 33.16 22.01 -17.44
C TRP A 267 31.82 22.68 -17.12
N SER A 268 30.74 21.95 -17.12
CA SER A 268 29.36 22.47 -17.07
C SER A 268 29.00 23.26 -15.79
N ARG A 269 29.70 23.10 -14.67
CA ARG A 269 29.41 23.64 -13.34
C ARG A 269 27.98 23.38 -12.89
N ALA A 270 27.42 22.32 -13.42
CA ALA A 270 26.04 21.91 -13.16
C ALA A 270 25.95 20.38 -13.22
N ASN A 271 24.80 19.85 -12.85
CA ASN A 271 24.43 18.44 -13.05
C ASN A 271 23.53 18.34 -14.31
N PRO A 272 23.90 17.56 -15.31
CA PRO A 272 25.00 16.58 -15.41
C PRO A 272 26.40 17.18 -15.36
N VAL A 273 27.31 16.50 -14.62
CA VAL A 273 28.73 16.86 -14.53
C VAL A 273 29.44 16.30 -15.77
N ASP A 274 29.75 17.18 -16.72
CA ASP A 274 30.48 16.83 -17.94
C ASP A 274 31.99 16.94 -17.74
N LEU A 275 32.70 15.81 -17.80
CA LEU A 275 34.15 15.68 -17.65
C LEU A 275 34.92 16.01 -18.91
N LEU A 276 34.21 16.24 -20.03
CA LEU A 276 34.73 16.40 -21.40
C LEU A 276 35.34 15.14 -21.99
N GLY A 277 35.45 15.11 -23.33
CA GLY A 277 35.84 13.92 -24.09
C GLY A 277 37.26 13.41 -23.91
N ASP A 278 38.13 14.18 -23.27
CA ASP A 278 39.51 13.82 -22.93
C ASP A 278 39.66 13.28 -21.49
N ALA A 279 38.57 12.96 -20.82
CA ALA A 279 38.59 12.52 -19.43
C ALA A 279 39.30 11.17 -19.24
N ASN A 280 40.30 11.13 -18.39
CA ASN A 280 41.02 9.93 -18.01
C ASN A 280 40.47 9.32 -16.69
N ALA A 281 40.99 8.17 -16.31
CA ALA A 281 40.56 7.45 -15.09
C ALA A 281 40.74 8.27 -13.81
N GLU A 282 41.80 9.08 -13.70
CA GLU A 282 42.02 9.95 -12.54
C GLU A 282 40.96 11.03 -12.41
N ARG A 283 40.62 11.70 -13.51
CA ARG A 283 39.55 12.73 -13.53
C ARG A 283 38.21 12.15 -13.15
N TYR A 284 37.84 10.98 -13.71
CA TYR A 284 36.63 10.24 -13.30
C TYR A 284 36.65 9.92 -11.81
N GLY A 285 37.75 9.37 -11.29
CA GLY A 285 37.87 8.97 -9.90
C GLY A 285 37.69 10.13 -8.91
N LYS A 286 38.34 11.28 -9.17
CA LYS A 286 38.23 12.48 -8.32
C LYS A 286 36.82 13.09 -8.33
N ALA A 287 36.20 13.22 -9.50
CA ALA A 287 34.84 13.71 -9.63
C ALA A 287 33.83 12.76 -8.96
N PHE A 288 34.00 11.46 -9.14
CA PHE A 288 33.20 10.43 -8.51
C PHE A 288 33.25 10.51 -6.97
N GLN A 289 34.45 10.62 -6.39
CA GLN A 289 34.63 10.74 -4.94
C GLN A 289 33.97 12.02 -4.40
N THR A 290 34.11 13.14 -5.11
CA THR A 290 33.52 14.42 -4.72
C THR A 290 32.00 14.31 -4.68
N LEU A 291 31.37 13.73 -5.72
CA LEU A 291 29.92 13.56 -5.79
C LEU A 291 29.39 12.54 -4.76
N LEU A 292 30.14 11.48 -4.46
CA LEU A 292 29.76 10.54 -3.40
C LEU A 292 29.75 11.20 -2.01
N ALA A 293 30.67 12.13 -1.75
CA ALA A 293 30.74 12.84 -0.49
C ALA A 293 29.67 13.94 -0.35
N ALA A 294 29.11 14.44 -1.45
CA ALA A 294 28.18 15.55 -1.48
C ALA A 294 26.83 15.20 -0.81
N PRO A 295 26.36 15.93 0.23
CA PRO A 295 25.14 15.61 0.96
C PRO A 295 23.85 15.81 0.15
N GLU A 296 23.90 16.62 -0.90
CA GLU A 296 22.79 16.85 -1.82
C GLU A 296 22.59 15.72 -2.83
N VAL A 297 23.51 14.76 -2.95
CA VAL A 297 23.47 13.62 -3.86
C VAL A 297 23.00 12.38 -3.11
N ASP A 298 21.94 11.72 -3.61
CA ASP A 298 21.40 10.48 -3.04
C ASP A 298 21.80 9.23 -3.84
N GLY A 299 22.27 9.40 -5.07
CA GLY A 299 22.81 8.34 -5.90
C GLY A 299 23.47 8.87 -7.15
N LEU A 300 24.29 8.03 -7.79
CA LEU A 300 25.17 8.42 -8.88
C LEU A 300 24.98 7.54 -10.11
N LEU A 301 24.79 8.17 -11.28
CA LEU A 301 24.88 7.55 -12.58
C LEU A 301 26.20 7.94 -13.24
N VAL A 302 27.05 6.96 -13.52
CA VAL A 302 28.33 7.17 -14.21
C VAL A 302 28.20 6.69 -15.65
N ILE A 303 28.37 7.59 -16.61
CA ILE A 303 28.27 7.31 -18.04
C ILE A 303 29.64 7.46 -18.68
N LEU A 304 30.02 6.49 -19.52
CA LEU A 304 31.21 6.56 -20.33
C LEU A 304 30.88 6.31 -21.80
N THR A 305 31.30 7.24 -22.65
CA THR A 305 31.37 7.05 -24.10
C THR A 305 32.82 6.79 -24.51
N PRO A 306 33.13 5.75 -25.30
CA PRO A 306 34.49 5.46 -25.69
C PRO A 306 35.01 6.54 -26.63
N GLN A 307 36.10 7.18 -26.22
CA GLN A 307 36.81 8.23 -27.00
C GLN A 307 38.29 7.92 -27.03
N ALA A 308 39.02 8.48 -28.01
CA ALA A 308 40.43 8.14 -28.25
C ALA A 308 41.36 8.38 -27.04
N MET A 309 41.01 9.32 -26.15
CA MET A 309 41.79 9.67 -24.95
C MET A 309 41.25 9.06 -23.66
N THR A 310 40.15 8.34 -23.72
CA THR A 310 39.52 7.70 -22.56
C THR A 310 39.68 6.19 -22.62
N ASP A 311 40.40 5.60 -21.67
CA ASP A 311 40.51 4.15 -21.51
C ASP A 311 39.30 3.62 -20.73
N PRO A 312 38.33 2.93 -21.39
CA PRO A 312 37.13 2.45 -20.72
C PRO A 312 37.41 1.43 -19.62
N LEU A 313 38.46 0.61 -19.73
CA LEU A 313 38.82 -0.39 -18.74
C LEU A 313 39.45 0.25 -17.49
N ALA A 314 40.40 1.14 -17.67
CA ALA A 314 41.05 1.84 -16.56
C ALA A 314 40.04 2.69 -15.76
N VAL A 315 39.08 3.37 -16.45
CA VAL A 315 38.00 4.08 -15.76
C VAL A 315 37.13 3.11 -14.97
N ALA A 316 36.74 1.96 -15.55
CA ALA A 316 35.92 0.96 -14.88
C ALA A 316 36.58 0.41 -13.61
N GLU A 317 37.86 0.06 -13.68
CA GLU A 317 38.63 -0.44 -12.52
C GLU A 317 38.70 0.62 -11.41
N THR A 318 38.87 1.88 -11.78
CA THR A 318 38.90 3.01 -10.84
C THR A 318 37.53 3.15 -10.13
N ILE A 319 36.42 3.11 -10.90
CA ILE A 319 35.06 3.21 -10.32
C ILE A 319 34.75 2.01 -9.43
N ILE A 320 35.08 0.79 -9.85
CA ILE A 320 34.90 -0.44 -9.04
C ILE A 320 35.64 -0.33 -7.71
N ALA A 321 36.88 0.11 -7.71
CA ALA A 321 37.70 0.25 -6.50
C ALA A 321 37.11 1.30 -5.51
N LEU A 322 36.50 2.35 -6.03
CA LEU A 322 35.91 3.42 -5.24
C LEU A 322 34.49 3.09 -4.76
N GLU A 323 33.70 2.39 -5.59
CA GLU A 323 32.32 1.99 -5.26
C GLU A 323 32.30 1.00 -4.08
N ALA A 324 33.27 0.13 -3.95
CA ALA A 324 33.40 -0.80 -2.83
C ALA A 324 33.34 -0.12 -1.44
N LYS A 325 33.60 1.19 -1.37
CA LYS A 325 33.53 2.03 -0.17
C LYS A 325 32.33 2.97 -0.17
N ALA A 326 31.51 2.92 -1.23
CA ALA A 326 30.36 3.82 -1.37
C ALA A 326 29.21 3.40 -0.45
N ASP A 327 28.55 4.39 0.11
CA ASP A 327 27.35 4.23 0.92
C ASP A 327 26.06 4.67 0.17
N LYS A 328 26.22 5.15 -1.07
CA LYS A 328 25.17 5.58 -1.99
C LYS A 328 25.07 4.63 -3.18
N PRO A 329 23.87 4.43 -3.77
CA PRO A 329 23.71 3.61 -4.96
C PRO A 329 24.49 4.18 -6.15
N VAL A 330 25.23 3.33 -6.83
CA VAL A 330 25.98 3.65 -8.06
C VAL A 330 25.45 2.79 -9.19
N VAL A 331 25.06 3.43 -10.28
CA VAL A 331 24.63 2.80 -11.53
C VAL A 331 25.61 3.22 -12.62
N THR A 332 25.99 2.30 -13.49
CA THR A 332 26.97 2.59 -14.55
C THR A 332 26.37 2.37 -15.94
N CYS A 333 26.83 3.16 -16.90
CA CYS A 333 26.43 3.06 -18.31
C CYS A 333 27.69 3.19 -19.21
N TRP A 334 28.19 2.07 -19.71
CA TRP A 334 29.32 2.06 -20.68
C TRP A 334 28.76 1.85 -22.08
N MET A 335 28.69 2.93 -22.85
CA MET A 335 28.13 2.92 -24.20
C MET A 335 29.11 2.35 -25.23
N GLY A 336 28.61 1.85 -26.36
CA GLY A 336 29.39 1.17 -27.36
C GLY A 336 29.39 -0.35 -27.21
N GLU A 337 30.22 -1.09 -27.90
CA GLU A 337 30.27 -2.56 -27.87
C GLU A 337 31.69 -3.09 -27.68
N ALA A 338 32.51 -3.12 -28.75
CA ALA A 338 33.82 -3.76 -28.72
C ALA A 338 34.81 -3.14 -27.70
N GLN A 339 34.88 -1.81 -27.67
CA GLN A 339 35.84 -1.09 -26.81
C GLN A 339 35.51 -1.15 -25.32
N VAL A 340 34.26 -1.45 -24.97
CA VAL A 340 33.79 -1.44 -23.58
C VAL A 340 33.45 -2.84 -23.05
N ALA A 341 33.58 -3.87 -23.89
CA ALA A 341 33.18 -5.24 -23.57
C ALA A 341 33.89 -5.79 -22.32
N GLU A 342 35.19 -5.54 -22.17
CA GLU A 342 35.96 -6.00 -20.98
C GLU A 342 35.55 -5.23 -19.74
N ALA A 343 35.41 -3.92 -19.81
CA ALA A 343 34.95 -3.08 -18.71
C ALA A 343 33.57 -3.54 -18.19
N ARG A 344 32.65 -3.87 -19.08
CA ARG A 344 31.33 -4.42 -18.70
C ARG A 344 31.46 -5.75 -17.97
N ARG A 345 32.32 -6.65 -18.41
CA ARG A 345 32.58 -7.92 -17.70
C ARG A 345 33.08 -7.68 -16.29
N ARG A 346 33.96 -6.68 -16.08
CA ARG A 346 34.49 -6.30 -14.77
C ARG A 346 33.38 -5.78 -13.86
N PHE A 347 32.48 -4.92 -14.35
CA PHE A 347 31.33 -4.45 -13.56
C PHE A 347 30.40 -5.59 -13.14
N VAL A 348 30.08 -6.52 -14.05
CA VAL A 348 29.27 -7.70 -13.73
C VAL A 348 29.95 -8.56 -12.66
N ALA A 349 31.26 -8.80 -12.77
CA ALA A 349 32.02 -9.57 -11.79
C ALA A 349 32.08 -8.86 -10.41
N ALA A 350 32.07 -7.53 -10.41
CA ALA A 350 32.02 -6.71 -9.19
C ALA A 350 30.61 -6.55 -8.60
N GLY A 351 29.56 -7.02 -9.30
CA GLY A 351 28.17 -6.86 -8.85
C GLY A 351 27.62 -5.45 -9.04
N ILE A 352 28.24 -4.61 -9.89
CA ILE A 352 27.79 -3.24 -10.16
C ILE A 352 26.90 -3.24 -11.41
N PRO A 353 25.67 -2.68 -11.35
CA PRO A 353 24.80 -2.61 -12.51
C PRO A 353 25.42 -1.80 -13.65
N ASN A 354 25.45 -2.38 -14.82
CA ASN A 354 26.00 -1.72 -16.01
C ASN A 354 25.02 -1.83 -17.19
N PHE A 355 24.76 -0.70 -17.85
CA PHE A 355 23.83 -0.57 -18.96
C PHE A 355 24.53 -0.14 -20.26
N ARG A 356 23.86 -0.40 -21.40
CA ARG A 356 24.35 -0.04 -22.74
C ARG A 356 23.81 1.33 -23.20
N ALA A 357 22.77 1.84 -22.53
CA ALA A 357 22.09 3.10 -22.77
C ALA A 357 21.78 3.78 -21.45
N PRO A 358 21.65 5.12 -21.40
CA PRO A 358 21.41 5.86 -20.17
C PRO A 358 19.98 5.68 -19.64
N GLU A 359 18.97 5.51 -20.49
CA GLU A 359 17.55 5.43 -20.08
C GLU A 359 17.28 4.24 -19.13
N PRO A 360 17.69 2.98 -19.43
CA PRO A 360 17.52 1.88 -18.49
C PRO A 360 18.28 2.06 -17.17
N ALA A 361 19.40 2.79 -17.20
CA ALA A 361 20.18 3.09 -15.99
C ALA A 361 19.43 4.06 -15.08
N VAL A 362 18.83 5.11 -15.63
CA VAL A 362 17.95 6.05 -14.93
C VAL A 362 16.70 5.35 -14.41
N GLU A 363 16.08 4.46 -15.21
CA GLU A 363 14.92 3.66 -14.80
C GLU A 363 15.24 2.79 -13.58
N LEU A 364 16.43 2.17 -13.54
CA LEU A 364 16.84 1.42 -12.35
C LEU A 364 16.93 2.30 -11.12
N PHE A 365 17.55 3.49 -11.24
CA PHE A 365 17.62 4.44 -10.12
C PHE A 365 16.22 4.89 -9.67
N SER A 366 15.29 5.09 -10.60
CA SER A 366 13.88 5.38 -10.31
C SER A 366 13.23 4.28 -9.46
N HIS A 367 13.45 3.01 -9.80
CA HIS A 367 12.94 1.89 -9.03
C HIS A 367 13.51 1.84 -7.61
N VAL A 368 14.83 2.04 -7.48
CA VAL A 368 15.52 2.08 -6.17
C VAL A 368 14.97 3.23 -5.30
N SER A 369 14.81 4.42 -5.88
CA SER A 369 14.25 5.60 -5.18
C SER A 369 12.77 5.42 -4.81
N SER A 370 11.98 4.82 -5.70
CA SER A 370 10.57 4.51 -5.45
C SER A 370 10.42 3.51 -4.31
N TYR A 371 11.29 2.51 -4.21
CA TYR A 371 11.31 1.59 -3.08
C TYR A 371 11.48 2.33 -1.75
N TYR A 372 12.46 3.23 -1.64
CA TYR A 372 12.69 4.03 -0.45
C TYR A 372 11.46 4.85 -0.02
N ARG A 373 10.79 5.51 -0.98
CA ARG A 373 9.54 6.25 -0.72
C ARG A 373 8.41 5.31 -0.30
N ASN A 374 8.25 4.20 -1.00
CA ASN A 374 7.18 3.24 -0.74
C ASN A 374 7.34 2.55 0.62
N GLN A 375 8.57 2.35 1.12
CA GLN A 375 8.80 1.87 2.48
C GLN A 375 8.28 2.86 3.54
N LYS A 376 8.38 4.17 3.31
CA LYS A 376 7.78 5.18 4.21
C LYS A 376 6.24 5.10 4.20
N LEU A 377 5.63 4.85 3.03
CA LEU A 377 4.18 4.64 2.92
C LEU A 377 3.74 3.35 3.61
N LEU A 378 4.52 2.27 3.48
CA LEU A 378 4.25 0.98 4.13
C LEU A 378 4.23 1.09 5.66
N ALA A 379 5.10 1.91 6.23
CA ALA A 379 5.18 2.13 7.68
C ALA A 379 3.94 2.84 8.26
N GLN A 380 3.09 3.46 7.43
CA GLN A 380 1.89 4.16 7.90
C GLN A 380 0.75 3.20 8.23
N THR A 381 0.22 3.28 9.45
CA THR A 381 -0.92 2.47 9.94
C THR A 381 -2.00 3.37 10.57
N PRO A 382 -2.76 4.10 9.73
CA PRO A 382 -3.76 5.04 10.23
C PRO A 382 -4.90 4.35 10.96
N PRO A 383 -5.47 4.99 12.01
CA PRO A 383 -6.73 4.56 12.61
C PRO A 383 -7.91 4.81 11.65
N PRO A 384 -9.05 4.14 11.85
CA PRO A 384 -10.25 4.39 11.06
C PRO A 384 -10.89 5.74 11.37
N ARG A 385 -10.64 6.30 12.55
CA ARG A 385 -11.14 7.60 13.02
C ARG A 385 -10.02 8.41 13.65
N ALA A 386 -10.11 9.75 13.57
CA ALA A 386 -9.27 10.65 14.34
C ALA A 386 -9.71 10.68 15.81
N ASP A 387 -8.76 10.83 16.71
CA ASP A 387 -9.04 10.85 18.16
C ASP A 387 -9.75 12.15 18.59
N ASN A 388 -9.59 13.24 17.84
CA ASN A 388 -10.16 14.55 18.15
C ASN A 388 -11.48 14.77 17.37
N ASP A 389 -12.52 15.22 18.06
CA ASP A 389 -13.83 15.56 17.52
C ASP A 389 -14.48 14.44 16.66
N PRO A 390 -14.98 13.36 17.31
CA PRO A 390 -15.49 12.18 16.62
C PRO A 390 -16.70 12.52 15.74
N PRO A 391 -16.92 11.82 14.61
CA PRO A 391 -18.09 12.00 13.75
C PRO A 391 -19.37 11.59 14.48
N ARG A 392 -20.50 12.16 14.06
CA ARG A 392 -21.85 11.76 14.49
C ARG A 392 -22.30 10.55 13.68
N LEU A 393 -21.68 9.41 13.92
CA LEU A 393 -21.86 8.19 13.11
C LEU A 393 -23.32 7.75 13.03
N GLU A 394 -24.02 7.67 14.18
CA GLU A 394 -25.43 7.27 14.27
C GLU A 394 -26.33 8.13 13.36
N SER A 395 -26.06 9.45 13.26
CA SER A 395 -26.82 10.33 12.39
C SER A 395 -26.64 10.00 10.90
N ALA A 396 -25.42 9.64 10.49
CA ALA A 396 -25.14 9.25 9.12
C ALA A 396 -25.74 7.87 8.79
N GLU A 397 -25.63 6.90 9.72
CA GLU A 397 -26.22 5.57 9.58
C GLU A 397 -27.75 5.65 9.43
N LEU A 398 -28.45 6.41 10.26
CA LEU A 398 -29.90 6.60 10.16
C LEU A 398 -30.34 7.14 8.79
N ILE A 399 -29.61 8.10 8.21
CA ILE A 399 -29.91 8.63 6.87
C ILE A 399 -29.78 7.54 5.80
N ILE A 400 -28.71 6.74 5.89
CA ILE A 400 -28.45 5.66 4.94
C ILE A 400 -29.49 4.55 5.07
N GLU A 401 -29.79 4.13 6.30
CA GLU A 401 -30.81 3.10 6.58
C GLU A 401 -32.19 3.51 6.11
N ALA A 402 -32.59 4.78 6.34
CA ALA A 402 -33.83 5.30 5.85
C ALA A 402 -33.93 5.25 4.30
N ALA A 403 -32.87 5.65 3.60
CA ALA A 403 -32.83 5.58 2.14
C ALA A 403 -32.90 4.13 1.62
N LEU A 404 -32.17 3.20 2.27
CA LEU A 404 -32.18 1.78 1.90
C LEU A 404 -33.54 1.10 2.19
N ALA A 405 -34.20 1.48 3.31
CA ALA A 405 -35.56 1.01 3.61
C ALA A 405 -36.58 1.44 2.54
N GLU A 406 -36.40 2.63 1.98
CA GLU A 406 -37.17 3.15 0.82
C GLU A 406 -36.70 2.55 -0.53
N ARG A 407 -35.73 1.61 -0.54
CA ARG A 407 -35.09 1.01 -1.72
C ARG A 407 -34.42 2.04 -2.63
N ARG A 408 -33.98 3.16 -2.06
CA ARG A 408 -33.18 4.17 -2.78
C ARG A 408 -31.69 3.86 -2.63
N LEU A 409 -31.01 3.75 -3.75
CA LEU A 409 -29.55 3.54 -3.81
C LEU A 409 -28.80 4.86 -4.05
N ARG A 410 -29.49 6.01 -3.98
CA ARG A 410 -28.89 7.34 -4.08
C ARG A 410 -29.49 8.24 -3.03
N LEU A 411 -28.63 8.96 -2.34
CA LEU A 411 -29.04 10.04 -1.46
C LEU A 411 -29.34 11.29 -2.29
N ASN A 412 -30.33 12.07 -1.86
CA ASN A 412 -30.51 13.40 -2.40
C ASN A 412 -29.41 14.35 -1.90
N GLU A 413 -29.30 15.56 -2.46
CA GLU A 413 -28.22 16.51 -2.12
C GLU A 413 -28.24 16.90 -0.63
N MET A 414 -29.39 17.10 -0.04
CA MET A 414 -29.54 17.44 1.38
C MET A 414 -29.11 16.30 2.28
N GLU A 415 -29.53 15.09 1.97
CA GLU A 415 -29.08 13.86 2.67
C GLU A 415 -27.56 13.66 2.53
N ALA A 416 -27.00 13.83 1.32
CA ALA A 416 -25.57 13.71 1.08
C ALA A 416 -24.79 14.78 1.88
N LYS A 417 -25.22 16.03 1.88
CA LYS A 417 -24.63 17.10 2.69
C LYS A 417 -24.76 16.81 4.19
N ALA A 418 -25.89 16.27 4.64
CA ALA A 418 -26.07 15.89 6.05
C ALA A 418 -25.10 14.78 6.48
N VAL A 419 -24.86 13.76 5.63
CA VAL A 419 -23.85 12.73 5.88
C VAL A 419 -22.45 13.35 5.97
N LEU A 420 -22.06 14.25 5.04
CA LEU A 420 -20.77 14.95 5.10
C LEU A 420 -20.64 15.77 6.39
N SER A 421 -21.69 16.50 6.77
CA SER A 421 -21.71 17.31 8.00
C SER A 421 -21.60 16.44 9.25
N ALA A 422 -22.18 15.24 9.26
CA ALA A 422 -22.01 14.29 10.37
C ALA A 422 -20.55 13.89 10.55
N PHE A 423 -19.76 13.87 9.47
CA PHE A 423 -18.30 13.66 9.50
C PHE A 423 -17.50 14.97 9.59
N ARG A 424 -18.09 16.09 10.02
CA ARG A 424 -17.41 17.38 10.20
C ARG A 424 -16.78 17.96 8.94
N ILE A 425 -17.25 17.56 7.77
CA ILE A 425 -16.81 18.15 6.51
C ILE A 425 -17.57 19.46 6.32
N PRO A 426 -16.90 20.62 6.11
CA PRO A 426 -17.56 21.90 5.91
C PRO A 426 -18.37 21.89 4.61
N ILE A 427 -19.66 22.20 4.71
CA ILE A 427 -20.59 22.24 3.60
C ILE A 427 -21.19 23.64 3.45
N ALA A 428 -21.57 24.02 2.24
CA ALA A 428 -22.42 25.16 2.01
C ALA A 428 -23.80 24.90 2.65
N GLN A 429 -24.27 25.82 3.49
CA GLN A 429 -25.58 25.73 4.08
C GLN A 429 -26.64 25.71 2.98
N ALA A 430 -27.56 24.78 3.05
CA ALA A 430 -28.59 24.56 2.04
C ALA A 430 -29.95 24.39 2.70
N MET A 431 -30.98 25.10 2.16
CA MET A 431 -32.35 25.07 2.66
C MET A 431 -33.33 24.77 1.52
N LEU A 432 -34.31 23.90 1.78
CA LEU A 432 -35.32 23.51 0.77
C LEU A 432 -36.54 24.42 0.86
N ALA A 433 -36.86 25.11 -0.24
CA ALA A 433 -38.10 25.83 -0.44
C ALA A 433 -39.06 25.02 -1.32
N ARG A 434 -40.29 24.84 -0.89
CA ARG A 434 -41.34 24.16 -1.65
C ARG A 434 -42.25 25.15 -2.38
N THR A 435 -42.25 26.41 -1.93
CA THR A 435 -43.01 27.49 -2.49
C THR A 435 -42.17 28.74 -2.79
N VAL A 436 -42.65 29.60 -3.67
CA VAL A 436 -41.99 30.88 -3.98
C VAL A 436 -41.82 31.74 -2.72
N THR A 437 -42.83 31.72 -1.83
CA THR A 437 -42.79 32.51 -0.59
C THR A 437 -41.72 32.02 0.35
N GLU A 438 -41.59 30.68 0.55
CA GLU A 438 -40.53 30.11 1.31
C GLU A 438 -39.15 30.44 0.69
N ALA A 439 -39.03 30.40 -0.64
CA ALA A 439 -37.78 30.72 -1.32
C ALA A 439 -37.32 32.17 -1.04
N ILE A 440 -38.25 33.13 -1.00
CA ILE A 440 -37.94 34.53 -0.69
C ILE A 440 -37.52 34.66 0.77
N VAL A 441 -38.24 34.05 1.72
CA VAL A 441 -37.92 34.11 3.14
C VAL A 441 -36.51 33.48 3.43
N LEU A 442 -36.26 32.31 2.86
CA LEU A 442 -34.96 31.64 3.03
C LEU A 442 -33.82 32.42 2.39
N ALA A 443 -34.03 33.03 1.21
CA ALA A 443 -33.03 33.90 0.58
C ALA A 443 -32.73 35.15 1.40
N GLU A 444 -33.72 35.69 2.11
CA GLU A 444 -33.56 36.82 3.03
C GLU A 444 -32.77 36.42 4.28
N GLU A 445 -33.04 35.23 4.84
CA GLU A 445 -32.36 34.68 5.99
C GLU A 445 -30.87 34.33 5.70
N ILE A 446 -30.64 33.71 4.53
CA ILE A 446 -29.27 33.33 4.07
C ILE A 446 -28.45 34.58 3.70
N GLY A 447 -29.10 35.62 3.15
CA GLY A 447 -28.42 36.78 2.60
C GLY A 447 -28.03 36.61 1.12
N LEU A 448 -28.25 37.70 0.35
CA LEU A 448 -27.89 37.74 -1.08
C LEU A 448 -26.40 38.02 -1.29
N PRO A 449 -25.82 37.53 -2.38
CA PRO A 449 -26.44 36.74 -3.45
C PRO A 449 -26.60 35.26 -3.08
N VAL A 450 -27.61 34.58 -3.66
CA VAL A 450 -27.86 33.15 -3.47
C VAL A 450 -27.79 32.38 -4.78
N ALA A 451 -27.55 31.06 -4.65
CA ALA A 451 -27.72 30.09 -5.72
C ALA A 451 -29.01 29.27 -5.47
N MET A 452 -29.66 28.85 -6.53
CA MET A 452 -30.87 28.03 -6.48
C MET A 452 -30.69 26.78 -7.33
N LYS A 453 -31.02 25.61 -6.77
CA LYS A 453 -30.89 24.30 -7.42
C LYS A 453 -32.15 23.48 -7.23
N ILE A 454 -32.63 22.84 -8.30
CA ILE A 454 -33.78 21.94 -8.21
C ILE A 454 -33.48 20.74 -7.27
N GLN A 455 -34.49 20.39 -6.47
CA GLN A 455 -34.51 19.14 -5.73
C GLN A 455 -35.61 18.25 -6.29
N ALA A 456 -35.25 17.14 -6.90
CA ALA A 456 -36.19 16.20 -7.49
C ALA A 456 -35.66 14.76 -7.35
N LYS A 457 -36.61 13.81 -7.15
CA LYS A 457 -36.27 12.38 -7.28
C LYS A 457 -36.09 12.05 -8.76
N ASN A 458 -35.26 11.05 -9.05
CA ASN A 458 -34.96 10.53 -10.39
C ASN A 458 -34.33 11.54 -11.38
N LEU A 459 -33.78 12.66 -10.90
CA LEU A 459 -33.05 13.63 -11.73
C LEU A 459 -31.53 13.41 -11.56
N ILE A 460 -30.85 13.04 -12.65
CA ILE A 460 -29.39 12.70 -12.63
C ILE A 460 -28.53 13.96 -12.74
N ASP A 461 -28.88 14.86 -13.69
CA ASP A 461 -28.15 16.11 -13.90
C ASP A 461 -29.09 17.31 -13.78
N LYS A 462 -28.83 18.15 -12.77
CA LYS A 462 -29.62 19.35 -12.48
C LYS A 462 -29.28 20.47 -13.46
N ALA A 463 -28.04 20.58 -13.91
CA ALA A 463 -27.61 21.66 -14.79
C ALA A 463 -28.16 21.47 -16.22
N ASP A 464 -28.02 20.26 -16.75
CA ASP A 464 -28.51 19.92 -18.10
C ASP A 464 -30.03 20.03 -18.22
N SER A 465 -30.77 19.83 -17.13
CA SER A 465 -32.21 19.98 -17.08
C SER A 465 -32.71 21.42 -16.89
N GLY A 466 -31.82 22.42 -16.79
CA GLY A 466 -32.16 23.81 -16.50
C GLY A 466 -32.47 24.06 -15.01
N GLY A 467 -32.13 23.13 -14.13
CA GLY A 467 -32.45 23.14 -12.71
C GLY A 467 -31.51 23.97 -11.83
N VAL A 468 -30.61 24.81 -12.38
CA VAL A 468 -29.65 25.60 -11.60
C VAL A 468 -29.66 27.06 -12.02
N ARG A 469 -29.73 27.97 -11.05
CA ARG A 469 -29.53 29.41 -11.21
C ARG A 469 -28.53 29.92 -10.18
N LEU A 470 -27.54 30.66 -10.64
CA LEU A 470 -26.45 31.20 -9.81
C LEU A 470 -26.49 32.72 -9.76
N ASN A 471 -25.89 33.31 -8.73
CA ASN A 471 -25.67 34.74 -8.58
C ASN A 471 -27.01 35.56 -8.57
N LEU A 472 -27.99 35.07 -7.83
CA LEU A 472 -29.28 35.79 -7.64
C LEU A 472 -29.09 36.86 -6.57
N ASN A 473 -29.09 38.10 -6.99
CA ASN A 473 -28.70 39.26 -6.16
C ASN A 473 -29.92 40.15 -5.74
N SER A 474 -31.14 39.70 -5.99
CA SER A 474 -32.36 40.40 -5.58
C SER A 474 -33.53 39.43 -5.35
N MET A 475 -34.48 39.80 -4.48
CA MET A 475 -35.68 38.98 -4.20
C MET A 475 -36.53 38.79 -5.42
N ALA A 476 -36.57 39.78 -6.35
CA ALA A 476 -37.25 39.66 -7.63
C ALA A 476 -36.61 38.57 -8.50
N ALA A 477 -35.26 38.51 -8.54
CA ALA A 477 -34.52 37.46 -9.26
C ALA A 477 -34.78 36.08 -8.64
N VAL A 478 -34.81 35.94 -7.31
CA VAL A 478 -35.16 34.69 -6.59
C VAL A 478 -36.56 34.20 -6.98
N ARG A 479 -37.57 35.11 -6.99
CA ARG A 479 -38.92 34.78 -7.40
C ARG A 479 -39.00 34.25 -8.82
N THR A 480 -38.38 34.94 -9.75
CA THR A 480 -38.39 34.58 -11.17
C THR A 480 -37.66 33.24 -11.38
N ALA A 481 -36.44 33.08 -10.78
CA ALA A 481 -35.65 31.86 -10.87
C ALA A 481 -36.39 30.63 -10.34
N PHE A 482 -37.12 30.75 -9.23
CA PHE A 482 -37.91 29.64 -8.68
C PHE A 482 -38.96 29.13 -9.71
N GLN A 483 -39.68 30.04 -10.35
CA GLN A 483 -40.70 29.69 -11.34
C GLN A 483 -40.07 29.10 -12.62
N GLU A 484 -39.00 29.70 -13.11
CA GLU A 484 -38.26 29.22 -14.30
C GLU A 484 -37.68 27.84 -14.10
N ILE A 485 -36.98 27.60 -12.98
CA ILE A 485 -36.37 26.29 -12.66
C ILE A 485 -37.42 25.18 -12.69
N ILE A 486 -38.59 25.40 -12.04
CA ILE A 486 -39.64 24.38 -12.00
C ILE A 486 -40.23 24.16 -13.40
N ALA A 487 -40.46 25.24 -14.17
CA ALA A 487 -41.04 25.17 -15.52
C ALA A 487 -40.09 24.46 -16.50
N GLU A 488 -38.76 24.77 -16.44
CA GLU A 488 -37.78 24.17 -17.32
C GLU A 488 -37.54 22.67 -16.98
N VAL A 489 -37.44 22.33 -15.72
CA VAL A 489 -37.24 20.92 -15.31
C VAL A 489 -38.48 20.07 -15.67
N ARG A 490 -39.69 20.58 -15.51
CA ARG A 490 -40.92 19.89 -15.96
C ARG A 490 -40.94 19.64 -17.47
N ARG A 491 -40.32 20.53 -18.24
CA ARG A 491 -40.24 20.41 -19.71
C ARG A 491 -39.13 19.45 -20.14
N ASN A 492 -37.95 19.60 -19.54
CA ASN A 492 -36.76 18.88 -19.96
C ASN A 492 -36.62 17.48 -19.33
N ALA A 493 -37.27 17.28 -18.18
CA ALA A 493 -37.25 16.00 -17.43
C ALA A 493 -38.69 15.71 -16.87
N PRO A 494 -39.66 15.35 -17.71
CA PRO A 494 -41.09 15.18 -17.29
C PRO A 494 -41.29 14.08 -16.23
N ALA A 495 -40.35 13.10 -16.14
CA ALA A 495 -40.42 12.02 -15.17
C ALA A 495 -39.81 12.39 -13.79
N ALA A 496 -39.28 13.61 -13.64
CA ALA A 496 -38.70 14.06 -12.39
C ALA A 496 -39.78 14.41 -11.35
N GLU A 497 -39.73 13.78 -10.20
CA GLU A 497 -40.59 14.10 -9.06
C GLU A 497 -39.97 15.28 -8.29
N ILE A 498 -40.48 16.50 -8.55
CA ILE A 498 -39.96 17.74 -7.97
C ILE A 498 -40.43 17.86 -6.52
N GLU A 499 -39.46 17.93 -5.59
CA GLU A 499 -39.69 18.13 -4.16
C GLU A 499 -39.65 19.62 -3.76
N GLY A 500 -38.93 20.45 -4.53
CA GLY A 500 -38.75 21.89 -4.29
C GLY A 500 -37.51 22.44 -4.96
N VAL A 501 -37.04 23.60 -4.47
CA VAL A 501 -35.81 24.25 -4.91
C VAL A 501 -34.93 24.51 -3.67
N VAL A 502 -33.72 24.06 -3.71
CA VAL A 502 -32.69 24.29 -2.66
C VAL A 502 -32.08 25.66 -2.86
N ILE A 503 -31.98 26.44 -1.78
CA ILE A 503 -31.38 27.78 -1.73
C ILE A 503 -30.12 27.70 -0.92
N GLU A 504 -29.03 28.24 -1.47
CA GLU A 504 -27.71 28.23 -0.88
C GLU A 504 -27.07 29.60 -0.98
N PRO A 505 -26.20 30.01 -0.02
CA PRO A 505 -25.41 31.23 -0.19
C PRO A 505 -24.52 31.11 -1.41
N MET A 506 -24.39 32.15 -2.20
CA MET A 506 -23.44 32.19 -3.30
C MET A 506 -22.04 32.37 -2.72
N ILE A 507 -21.30 31.28 -2.59
CA ILE A 507 -19.93 31.31 -2.08
C ILE A 507 -18.99 31.77 -3.20
N VAL A 508 -18.65 33.07 -3.17
CA VAL A 508 -17.66 33.66 -4.07
C VAL A 508 -16.37 33.87 -3.31
N ARG A 509 -15.37 33.04 -3.59
CA ARG A 509 -14.03 33.17 -3.02
C ARG A 509 -13.07 33.76 -4.05
N ARG A 510 -12.52 34.93 -3.76
CA ARG A 510 -11.65 35.68 -4.69
C ARG A 510 -10.47 34.85 -5.20
N PHE A 511 -9.88 34.06 -4.34
CA PHE A 511 -8.72 33.21 -4.64
C PHE A 511 -9.07 31.71 -4.50
N GLY A 512 -10.38 31.36 -4.60
CA GLY A 512 -10.82 29.99 -4.49
C GLY A 512 -10.31 29.12 -5.62
N ARG A 513 -9.78 27.93 -5.28
CA ARG A 513 -9.44 26.85 -6.21
C ARG A 513 -10.49 25.75 -6.07
N GLU A 514 -11.00 25.30 -7.18
CA GLU A 514 -11.96 24.21 -7.21
C GLU A 514 -11.22 22.88 -7.32
N VAL A 515 -11.31 22.05 -6.29
CA VAL A 515 -10.79 20.67 -6.29
C VAL A 515 -11.96 19.70 -6.23
N MET A 516 -11.69 18.45 -6.64
CA MET A 516 -12.65 17.36 -6.58
C MET A 516 -12.08 16.23 -5.72
N ILE A 517 -12.91 15.72 -4.80
CA ILE A 517 -12.68 14.49 -4.08
C ILE A 517 -13.75 13.49 -4.49
N ARG A 518 -13.33 12.29 -4.88
CA ARG A 518 -14.24 11.21 -5.26
C ARG A 518 -13.87 9.95 -4.49
N VAL A 519 -14.87 9.22 -4.07
CA VAL A 519 -14.71 7.84 -3.61
C VAL A 519 -15.45 6.93 -4.58
N LYS A 520 -14.83 5.82 -4.92
CA LYS A 520 -15.42 4.76 -5.74
C LYS A 520 -15.02 3.41 -5.17
N ARG A 521 -15.96 2.48 -5.14
CA ARG A 521 -15.65 1.10 -4.78
C ARG A 521 -15.02 0.39 -5.97
N ASP A 522 -13.75 0.03 -5.85
CA ASP A 522 -13.07 -0.84 -6.79
C ASP A 522 -13.50 -2.29 -6.54
N PRO A 523 -13.79 -3.10 -7.60
CA PRO A 523 -14.26 -4.47 -7.42
C PRO A 523 -13.23 -5.39 -6.73
N VAL A 524 -11.94 -5.03 -6.75
CA VAL A 524 -10.86 -5.81 -6.15
C VAL A 524 -10.45 -5.24 -4.79
N PHE A 525 -10.20 -3.92 -4.70
CA PHE A 525 -9.60 -3.27 -3.53
C PHE A 525 -10.61 -2.56 -2.60
N GLY A 526 -11.90 -2.62 -2.89
CA GLY A 526 -12.90 -1.91 -2.08
C GLY A 526 -12.87 -0.39 -2.28
N PRO A 527 -13.15 0.43 -1.24
CA PRO A 527 -13.22 1.87 -1.39
C PRO A 527 -11.85 2.49 -1.73
N VAL A 528 -11.86 3.45 -2.66
CA VAL A 528 -10.68 4.15 -3.17
C VAL A 528 -10.96 5.65 -3.23
N ILE A 529 -10.01 6.47 -2.78
CA ILE A 529 -10.12 7.93 -2.75
C ILE A 529 -9.35 8.50 -3.93
N TYR A 530 -10.01 9.34 -4.73
CA TYR A 530 -9.46 10.09 -5.86
C TYR A 530 -9.41 11.58 -5.52
N PHE A 531 -8.34 12.25 -5.92
CA PHE A 531 -8.16 13.69 -5.74
C PHE A 531 -7.65 14.34 -7.02
N GLY A 532 -8.19 15.52 -7.38
CA GLY A 532 -7.77 16.26 -8.57
C GLY A 532 -8.47 17.60 -8.73
N GLU A 533 -8.32 18.23 -9.92
CA GLU A 533 -8.98 19.47 -10.29
C GLU A 533 -10.49 19.26 -10.39
N GLY A 534 -11.27 20.22 -9.85
CA GLY A 534 -12.73 20.19 -9.76
C GLY A 534 -13.41 21.26 -10.60
N GLY A 535 -14.72 21.43 -10.34
CA GLY A 535 -15.58 22.42 -11.00
C GLY A 535 -15.85 22.08 -12.46
N LYS A 536 -16.00 23.13 -13.29
CA LYS A 536 -16.22 22.99 -14.74
C LYS A 536 -15.00 22.46 -15.51
N ARG A 537 -13.83 22.55 -14.91
CA ARG A 537 -12.56 22.00 -15.43
C ARG A 537 -12.22 20.64 -14.87
N ALA A 538 -13.20 19.97 -14.24
CA ALA A 538 -12.98 18.65 -13.67
C ALA A 538 -12.30 17.72 -14.68
N VAL A 539 -11.13 17.24 -14.29
CA VAL A 539 -10.33 16.34 -15.14
C VAL A 539 -10.97 14.97 -15.25
N PRO A 540 -10.79 14.27 -16.38
CA PRO A 540 -11.18 12.87 -16.49
C PRO A 540 -10.57 12.02 -15.36
N GLU A 541 -11.23 10.93 -14.98
CA GLU A 541 -10.80 10.06 -13.88
C GLU A 541 -9.35 9.57 -14.01
N HIS A 542 -8.88 9.39 -15.25
CA HIS A 542 -7.50 8.98 -15.53
C HIS A 542 -6.43 10.04 -15.21
N ASP A 543 -6.80 11.30 -14.95
CA ASP A 543 -5.88 12.37 -14.57
C ASP A 543 -5.87 12.64 -13.05
N MET A 544 -6.77 12.01 -12.31
CA MET A 544 -6.80 12.09 -10.84
C MET A 544 -5.74 11.20 -10.20
N VAL A 545 -5.23 11.61 -9.05
CA VAL A 545 -4.39 10.78 -8.19
C VAL A 545 -5.25 9.92 -7.26
N VAL A 546 -4.70 8.78 -6.83
CA VAL A 546 -5.46 7.72 -6.15
C VAL A 546 -4.77 7.30 -4.85
N ALA A 547 -5.55 7.07 -3.80
CA ALA A 547 -5.08 6.49 -2.54
C ALA A 547 -6.08 5.46 -1.98
N LEU A 548 -5.55 4.42 -1.32
CA LEU A 548 -6.35 3.46 -0.57
C LEU A 548 -6.48 3.94 0.89
N PRO A 549 -7.72 4.02 1.43
CA PRO A 549 -7.93 4.29 2.85
C PRO A 549 -7.48 3.08 3.71
N PRO A 550 -7.21 3.28 5.01
CA PRO A 550 -7.30 4.52 5.76
C PRO A 550 -6.13 5.48 5.50
N LEU A 551 -6.40 6.79 5.61
CA LEU A 551 -5.41 7.84 5.47
C LEU A 551 -5.05 8.44 6.84
N ASN A 552 -3.80 8.85 7.00
CA ASN A 552 -3.37 9.82 8.01
C ASN A 552 -2.86 11.08 7.30
N ARG A 553 -2.41 12.07 8.09
CA ARG A 553 -1.90 13.35 7.57
C ARG A 553 -0.81 13.15 6.50
N PHE A 554 0.17 12.27 6.77
CA PHE A 554 1.27 12.00 5.84
C PHE A 554 0.76 11.48 4.48
N LEU A 555 -0.16 10.52 4.50
CA LEU A 555 -0.74 9.92 3.28
C LEU A 555 -1.65 10.91 2.52
N ALA A 556 -2.41 11.74 3.24
CA ALA A 556 -3.25 12.77 2.63
C ALA A 556 -2.39 13.87 1.97
N GLU A 557 -1.30 14.30 2.62
CA GLU A 557 -0.35 15.25 2.05
C GLU A 557 0.37 14.67 0.82
N ASP A 558 0.82 13.40 0.86
CA ASP A 558 1.44 12.72 -0.28
C ASP A 558 0.47 12.64 -1.48
N LEU A 559 -0.81 12.36 -1.22
CA LEU A 559 -1.86 12.35 -2.25
C LEU A 559 -1.99 13.72 -2.92
N VAL A 560 -2.13 14.80 -2.14
CA VAL A 560 -2.28 16.15 -2.68
C VAL A 560 -1.03 16.59 -3.44
N ARG A 561 0.17 16.36 -2.88
CA ARG A 561 1.46 16.72 -3.52
C ARG A 561 1.71 15.96 -4.83
N SER A 562 1.17 14.76 -4.97
CA SER A 562 1.27 13.95 -6.19
C SER A 562 0.29 14.39 -7.30
N SER A 563 -0.63 15.31 -7.01
CA SER A 563 -1.65 15.77 -7.95
C SER A 563 -1.13 16.85 -8.90
N ARG A 564 -1.68 16.90 -10.13
CA ARG A 564 -1.38 17.95 -11.10
C ARG A 564 -1.80 19.35 -10.65
N ILE A 565 -2.80 19.44 -9.78
CA ILE A 565 -3.28 20.73 -9.26
C ILE A 565 -2.39 21.28 -8.13
N TYR A 566 -1.49 20.47 -7.55
CA TYR A 566 -0.66 20.86 -6.42
C TYR A 566 0.07 22.20 -6.60
N PRO A 567 0.76 22.50 -7.74
CA PRO A 567 1.41 23.79 -7.95
C PRO A 567 0.45 24.98 -7.88
N MET A 568 -0.84 24.78 -8.24
CA MET A 568 -1.86 25.83 -8.17
C MET A 568 -2.40 26.05 -6.75
N LEU A 569 -2.17 25.12 -5.83
CA LEU A 569 -2.55 25.24 -4.42
C LEU A 569 -1.51 26.04 -3.60
N LEU A 570 -0.30 26.18 -4.12
CA LEU A 570 0.76 26.99 -3.53
C LEU A 570 0.55 28.49 -3.84
N GLU A 571 1.38 29.33 -3.22
CA GLU A 571 1.45 30.74 -3.57
C GLU A 571 1.93 30.91 -5.02
N TRP A 572 1.14 31.64 -5.84
CA TRP A 572 1.46 31.85 -7.22
C TRP A 572 1.03 33.26 -7.68
N ARG A 573 1.99 34.07 -8.12
CA ARG A 573 1.78 35.48 -8.49
C ARG A 573 1.15 36.29 -7.35
N HIS A 574 -0.11 36.73 -7.51
CA HIS A 574 -0.87 37.49 -6.50
C HIS A 574 -1.91 36.64 -5.76
N MET A 575 -1.89 35.33 -5.95
CA MET A 575 -2.78 34.38 -5.29
C MET A 575 -2.07 33.77 -4.08
N PRO A 576 -2.57 33.95 -2.85
CA PRO A 576 -1.97 33.32 -1.67
C PRO A 576 -2.11 31.80 -1.75
N ALA A 577 -1.25 31.06 -1.04
CA ALA A 577 -1.42 29.64 -0.87
C ALA A 577 -2.77 29.33 -0.20
N VAL A 578 -3.35 28.16 -0.51
CA VAL A 578 -4.57 27.70 0.17
C VAL A 578 -4.28 27.35 1.62
N ALA A 579 -5.31 27.41 2.47
CA ALA A 579 -5.23 26.89 3.82
C ALA A 579 -5.04 25.36 3.78
N TRP A 580 -3.82 24.93 4.05
CA TRP A 580 -3.41 23.52 3.89
C TRP A 580 -4.14 22.59 4.86
N GLU A 581 -4.23 23.00 6.13
CA GLU A 581 -4.84 22.17 7.18
C GLU A 581 -6.31 21.83 6.90
N PRO A 582 -7.19 22.78 6.53
CA PRO A 582 -8.59 22.47 6.20
C PRO A 582 -8.75 21.49 5.03
N LEU A 583 -7.91 21.58 3.99
CA LEU A 583 -7.93 20.64 2.87
C LEU A 583 -7.56 19.21 3.32
N ILE A 584 -6.48 19.09 4.10
CA ILE A 584 -6.03 17.80 4.64
C ILE A 584 -7.10 17.21 5.57
N GLN A 585 -7.72 18.02 6.43
CA GLN A 585 -8.80 17.56 7.31
C GLN A 585 -9.99 17.02 6.52
N VAL A 586 -10.40 17.63 5.42
CA VAL A 586 -11.48 17.09 4.57
C VAL A 586 -11.12 15.70 4.04
N LEU A 587 -9.88 15.48 3.57
CA LEU A 587 -9.42 14.16 3.10
C LEU A 587 -9.42 13.12 4.21
N LEU A 588 -9.01 13.49 5.43
CA LEU A 588 -9.05 12.59 6.59
C LEU A 588 -10.48 12.22 6.97
N ARG A 589 -11.41 13.20 6.97
CA ARG A 589 -12.84 12.96 7.24
C ARG A 589 -13.50 12.08 6.17
N ILE A 590 -13.12 12.22 4.90
CA ILE A 590 -13.56 11.31 3.84
C ILE A 590 -13.01 9.90 4.06
N SER A 591 -11.75 9.79 4.48
CA SER A 591 -11.17 8.49 4.83
C SER A 591 -11.90 7.82 6.00
N GLU A 592 -12.26 8.57 7.06
CA GLU A 592 -13.07 8.07 8.16
C GLU A 592 -14.45 7.60 7.68
N LEU A 593 -15.11 8.41 6.86
CA LEU A 593 -16.43 8.11 6.32
C LEU A 593 -16.45 6.77 5.59
N VAL A 594 -15.47 6.52 4.72
CA VAL A 594 -15.44 5.26 3.95
C VAL A 594 -14.98 4.05 4.78
N CYS A 595 -14.23 4.25 5.86
CA CYS A 595 -13.91 3.18 6.80
C CYS A 595 -15.13 2.75 7.61
N GLU A 596 -15.95 3.71 8.06
CA GLU A 596 -17.06 3.48 8.98
C GLU A 596 -18.36 3.11 8.27
N LEU A 597 -18.58 3.59 7.02
CA LEU A 597 -19.82 3.38 6.26
C LEU A 597 -19.63 2.41 5.09
N PRO A 598 -19.79 1.10 5.30
CA PRO A 598 -19.55 0.07 4.27
C PRO A 598 -20.56 0.13 3.12
N TRP A 599 -21.66 0.87 3.25
CA TRP A 599 -22.69 1.02 2.22
C TRP A 599 -22.32 1.99 1.09
N ILE A 600 -21.26 2.79 1.26
CA ILE A 600 -20.83 3.77 0.25
C ILE A 600 -20.26 3.06 -0.98
N GLU A 601 -20.97 3.16 -2.10
CA GLU A 601 -20.53 2.68 -3.41
C GLU A 601 -19.77 3.78 -4.16
N TYR A 602 -20.30 5.00 -4.08
CA TYR A 602 -19.77 6.18 -4.75
C TYR A 602 -20.02 7.42 -3.90
N LEU A 603 -19.02 8.28 -3.79
CA LEU A 603 -19.14 9.60 -3.20
C LEU A 603 -18.38 10.60 -4.09
N SER A 604 -18.94 11.78 -4.34
CA SER A 604 -18.25 12.86 -5.05
C SER A 604 -18.55 14.19 -4.40
N ILE A 605 -17.51 14.93 -4.09
CA ILE A 605 -17.55 16.35 -3.74
C ILE A 605 -16.97 17.12 -4.93
N ASN A 606 -17.81 17.87 -5.65
CA ASN A 606 -17.37 18.62 -6.81
C ASN A 606 -18.29 19.83 -7.08
N PRO A 607 -17.79 21.07 -6.83
CA PRO A 607 -16.45 21.35 -6.32
C PRO A 607 -16.37 21.37 -4.78
N LEU A 608 -15.16 21.06 -4.27
CA LEU A 608 -14.67 21.54 -2.99
C LEU A 608 -13.89 22.82 -3.26
N VAL A 609 -14.36 23.95 -2.76
CA VAL A 609 -13.64 25.24 -2.92
C VAL A 609 -12.67 25.42 -1.78
N VAL A 610 -11.41 25.67 -2.12
CA VAL A 610 -10.29 25.84 -1.16
C VAL A 610 -9.64 27.19 -1.40
N ASP A 611 -9.41 27.96 -0.34
CA ASP A 611 -8.69 29.23 -0.36
C ASP A 611 -7.83 29.41 0.89
N GLU A 612 -7.31 30.64 1.13
CA GLU A 612 -6.52 30.98 2.32
C GLU A 612 -7.30 30.94 3.63
N GLN A 613 -8.64 30.87 3.58
CA GLN A 613 -9.53 30.85 4.76
C GLN A 613 -9.97 29.44 5.13
N GLY A 614 -10.00 28.51 4.15
CA GLY A 614 -10.42 27.14 4.42
C GLY A 614 -10.90 26.37 3.20
N ALA A 615 -11.69 25.33 3.49
CA ALA A 615 -12.29 24.45 2.48
C ALA A 615 -13.79 24.34 2.72
N VAL A 616 -14.61 24.34 1.64
CA VAL A 616 -16.06 24.17 1.73
C VAL A 616 -16.60 23.38 0.54
N ALA A 617 -17.39 22.34 0.81
CA ALA A 617 -18.06 21.54 -0.20
C ALA A 617 -19.34 22.24 -0.69
N LEU A 618 -19.44 22.49 -1.99
CA LEU A 618 -20.60 23.15 -2.61
C LEU A 618 -21.62 22.15 -3.14
N ASP A 619 -21.16 21.00 -3.64
CA ASP A 619 -22.04 19.95 -4.15
C ASP A 619 -21.52 18.57 -3.71
N ALA A 620 -22.45 17.68 -3.37
CA ALA A 620 -22.16 16.34 -2.93
C ALA A 620 -23.13 15.32 -3.55
N LYS A 621 -22.58 14.19 -4.01
CA LYS A 621 -23.36 13.06 -4.53
C LYS A 621 -22.92 11.80 -3.81
N ILE A 622 -23.88 11.01 -3.28
CA ILE A 622 -23.60 9.73 -2.63
C ILE A 622 -24.51 8.66 -3.22
N SER A 623 -23.91 7.55 -3.66
CA SER A 623 -24.63 6.33 -4.04
C SER A 623 -24.30 5.20 -3.07
N LEU A 624 -25.27 4.36 -2.82
CA LEU A 624 -25.26 3.30 -1.83
C LEU A 624 -25.30 1.92 -2.50
N THR A 625 -24.74 0.92 -1.82
CA THR A 625 -24.91 -0.49 -2.14
C THR A 625 -25.40 -1.23 -0.89
N PRO A 626 -26.39 -2.13 -1.00
CA PRO A 626 -26.76 -2.99 0.11
C PRO A 626 -25.59 -3.89 0.52
N VAL A 627 -25.29 -3.92 1.80
CA VAL A 627 -24.21 -4.76 2.36
C VAL A 627 -24.82 -5.72 3.37
N ASN A 628 -24.50 -7.00 3.25
CA ASN A 628 -24.86 -7.96 4.29
C ASN A 628 -23.99 -7.69 5.54
N PRO A 629 -24.59 -7.73 6.75
CA PRO A 629 -23.83 -7.58 7.98
C PRO A 629 -22.69 -8.62 8.02
N SER A 630 -21.45 -8.15 8.05
CA SER A 630 -20.27 -8.98 8.27
C SER A 630 -19.90 -8.95 9.75
N GLN A 631 -19.41 -10.06 10.31
CA GLN A 631 -18.84 -10.08 11.65
C GLN A 631 -17.60 -9.19 11.76
N ASP A 632 -16.88 -9.01 10.67
CA ASP A 632 -15.74 -8.11 10.59
C ASP A 632 -16.18 -6.73 10.08
N ARG A 633 -16.10 -5.73 10.97
CA ARG A 633 -16.49 -4.34 10.71
C ARG A 633 -15.83 -3.72 9.47
N TYR A 634 -14.59 -4.11 9.20
CA TYR A 634 -13.77 -3.55 8.10
C TYR A 634 -13.55 -4.54 6.94
N ALA A 635 -14.43 -5.55 6.79
CA ALA A 635 -14.32 -6.54 5.71
C ALA A 635 -14.32 -5.97 4.29
N HIS A 636 -14.90 -4.77 4.11
CA HIS A 636 -14.95 -4.05 2.84
C HIS A 636 -13.63 -3.33 2.48
N MET A 637 -12.66 -3.27 3.40
CA MET A 637 -11.39 -2.58 3.25
C MET A 637 -10.27 -3.53 2.80
N ALA A 638 -9.44 -3.11 1.84
CA ALA A 638 -8.25 -3.87 1.43
C ALA A 638 -7.11 -3.80 2.47
N ILE A 639 -7.08 -2.74 3.27
CA ILE A 639 -6.11 -2.54 4.35
C ILE A 639 -6.87 -2.42 5.66
N HIS A 640 -6.56 -3.28 6.63
CA HIS A 640 -7.18 -3.20 7.95
C HIS A 640 -6.71 -1.94 8.68
N PRO A 641 -7.64 -1.07 9.13
CA PRO A 641 -7.28 0.11 9.91
C PRO A 641 -6.73 -0.28 11.30
N TYR A 642 -6.01 0.65 11.95
CA TYR A 642 -5.62 0.48 13.34
C TYR A 642 -6.86 0.29 14.23
N PRO A 643 -6.95 -0.78 15.02
CA PRO A 643 -8.17 -1.11 15.78
C PRO A 643 -8.30 -0.27 17.05
N SER A 644 -8.50 1.05 16.94
CA SER A 644 -8.59 2.00 18.06
C SER A 644 -9.71 1.70 19.05
N HIS A 645 -10.77 1.00 18.62
CA HIS A 645 -11.87 0.57 19.49
C HIS A 645 -11.45 -0.47 20.56
N LEU A 646 -10.27 -1.08 20.41
CA LEU A 646 -9.71 -2.03 21.38
C LEU A 646 -8.84 -1.36 22.44
N VAL A 647 -8.67 -0.04 22.39
CA VAL A 647 -7.97 0.72 23.44
C VAL A 647 -8.82 0.77 24.69
N GLN A 648 -8.25 0.38 25.82
CA GLN A 648 -8.94 0.39 27.10
C GLN A 648 -8.03 0.86 28.24
N LYS A 649 -8.59 1.65 29.15
CA LYS A 649 -7.95 2.05 30.40
C LYS A 649 -8.29 1.07 31.50
N TRP A 650 -7.33 0.72 32.30
CA TRP A 650 -7.46 -0.20 33.42
C TRP A 650 -6.72 0.32 34.64
N LEU A 651 -7.38 0.29 35.79
CA LEU A 651 -6.79 0.68 37.06
C LEU A 651 -6.28 -0.56 37.77
N LEU A 652 -5.03 -0.54 38.19
CA LEU A 652 -4.45 -1.52 39.11
C LEU A 652 -5.01 -1.36 40.52
N PRO A 653 -4.89 -2.39 41.38
CA PRO A 653 -5.35 -2.31 42.78
C PRO A 653 -4.66 -1.21 43.61
N ASP A 654 -3.47 -0.79 43.24
CA ASP A 654 -2.71 0.30 43.85
C ASP A 654 -3.07 1.71 43.34
N GLY A 655 -4.06 1.80 42.41
CA GLY A 655 -4.51 3.05 41.80
C GLY A 655 -3.73 3.48 40.56
N THR A 656 -2.72 2.73 40.10
CA THR A 656 -1.97 3.05 38.90
C THR A 656 -2.85 2.84 37.67
N GLU A 657 -2.97 3.85 36.80
CA GLU A 657 -3.66 3.72 35.52
C GLU A 657 -2.72 3.07 34.49
N VAL A 658 -3.20 2.00 33.87
CA VAL A 658 -2.54 1.31 32.75
C VAL A 658 -3.44 1.38 31.52
N THR A 659 -2.92 1.84 30.39
CA THR A 659 -3.61 1.77 29.11
C THR A 659 -3.20 0.52 28.36
N ILE A 660 -4.17 -0.31 27.98
CA ILE A 660 -3.95 -1.47 27.11
C ILE A 660 -4.41 -1.08 25.71
N ARG A 661 -3.51 -1.14 24.76
CA ARG A 661 -3.78 -0.76 23.36
C ARG A 661 -3.04 -1.64 22.37
N PRO A 662 -3.55 -1.80 21.14
CA PRO A 662 -2.78 -2.42 20.08
C PRO A 662 -1.47 -1.65 19.83
N ILE A 663 -0.39 -2.39 19.53
CA ILE A 663 0.93 -1.80 19.23
C ILE A 663 0.89 -1.04 17.91
N ARG A 664 1.68 0.03 17.78
CA ARG A 664 1.83 0.87 16.57
C ARG A 664 3.28 0.85 16.08
N PRO A 665 3.56 1.18 14.81
CA PRO A 665 4.94 1.34 14.32
C PRO A 665 5.74 2.39 15.10
N GLU A 666 5.08 3.45 15.60
CA GLU A 666 5.67 4.53 16.39
C GLU A 666 6.17 4.05 17.77
N ASP A 667 5.68 2.89 18.23
CA ASP A 667 6.10 2.28 19.51
C ASP A 667 7.47 1.56 19.42
N ALA A 668 8.17 1.67 18.29
CA ALA A 668 9.43 0.95 18.09
C ALA A 668 10.50 1.28 19.16
N GLU A 669 10.64 2.55 19.54
CA GLU A 669 11.59 2.94 20.58
C GLU A 669 11.12 2.45 21.97
N LEU A 670 9.80 2.48 22.21
CA LEU A 670 9.18 2.02 23.45
C LEU A 670 9.38 0.50 23.64
N GLU A 671 9.10 -0.31 22.64
CA GLU A 671 9.33 -1.77 22.62
C GLU A 671 10.82 -2.11 22.74
N ALA A 672 11.71 -1.35 22.08
CA ALA A 672 13.16 -1.57 22.19
C ALA A 672 13.67 -1.34 23.62
N GLU A 673 13.24 -0.24 24.26
CA GLU A 673 13.58 0.09 25.64
C GLU A 673 13.00 -0.93 26.62
N PHE A 674 11.72 -1.30 26.44
CA PHE A 674 11.08 -2.35 27.22
C PHE A 674 11.89 -3.65 27.21
N VAL A 675 12.24 -4.15 26.02
CA VAL A 675 13.04 -5.39 25.93
C VAL A 675 14.45 -5.22 26.49
N ARG A 676 15.07 -4.05 26.36
CA ARG A 676 16.40 -3.77 26.95
C ARG A 676 16.40 -3.93 28.47
N GLN A 677 15.33 -3.45 29.13
CA GLN A 677 15.17 -3.47 30.58
C GLN A 677 14.81 -4.85 31.17
N LEU A 678 14.38 -5.82 30.38
CA LEU A 678 14.07 -7.17 30.85
C LEU A 678 15.31 -7.89 31.38
N SER A 679 15.14 -8.70 32.44
CA SER A 679 16.21 -9.57 32.93
C SER A 679 16.66 -10.60 31.88
N PRO A 680 17.91 -11.09 31.92
CA PRO A 680 18.39 -12.12 31.01
C PRO A 680 17.51 -13.38 31.01
N GLN A 681 16.96 -13.75 32.15
CA GLN A 681 16.08 -14.91 32.31
C GLN A 681 14.73 -14.66 31.60
N THR A 682 14.14 -13.48 31.77
CA THR A 682 12.86 -13.10 31.12
C THR A 682 13.03 -13.03 29.60
N LYS A 683 14.16 -12.47 29.10
CA LYS A 683 14.50 -12.50 27.68
C LYS A 683 14.63 -13.93 27.15
N TYR A 684 15.36 -14.79 27.85
CA TYR A 684 15.54 -16.19 27.43
C TYR A 684 14.20 -16.95 27.36
N PHE A 685 13.36 -16.81 28.36
CA PHE A 685 12.03 -17.45 28.33
C PHE A 685 11.10 -16.90 27.24
N ARG A 686 11.28 -15.63 26.83
CA ARG A 686 10.45 -15.02 25.78
C ARG A 686 10.93 -15.36 24.37
N PHE A 687 12.23 -15.33 24.13
CA PHE A 687 12.81 -15.45 22.80
C PHE A 687 13.46 -16.83 22.54
N MET A 688 13.55 -17.68 23.56
CA MET A 688 14.23 -19.00 23.52
C MET A 688 15.67 -18.93 23.02
N THR A 689 16.29 -17.74 23.13
CA THR A 689 17.67 -17.47 22.73
C THR A 689 18.27 -16.38 23.61
N THR A 690 19.61 -16.29 23.63
CA THR A 690 20.27 -15.19 24.33
C THR A 690 20.19 -13.92 23.50
N LEU A 691 19.50 -12.91 23.98
CA LEU A 691 19.28 -11.64 23.31
C LEU A 691 19.61 -10.48 24.26
N ASN A 692 20.49 -9.58 23.84
CA ASN A 692 20.78 -8.36 24.58
C ASN A 692 19.80 -7.23 24.23
N GLU A 693 19.63 -7.00 22.91
CA GLU A 693 18.71 -6.00 22.36
C GLU A 693 18.04 -6.53 21.09
N LEU A 694 16.92 -5.90 20.69
CA LEU A 694 16.22 -6.27 19.46
C LEU A 694 16.97 -5.75 18.22
N PRO A 695 17.36 -6.61 17.28
CA PRO A 695 17.87 -6.15 15.98
C PRO A 695 16.81 -5.31 15.26
N PRO A 696 17.20 -4.28 14.45
CA PRO A 696 16.23 -3.39 13.77
C PRO A 696 15.18 -4.12 12.95
N ALA A 697 15.56 -5.20 12.25
CA ALA A 697 14.61 -6.01 11.47
C ALA A 697 13.59 -6.74 12.35
N MET A 698 13.99 -7.21 13.53
CA MET A 698 13.10 -7.87 14.48
C MET A 698 12.17 -6.85 15.14
N LEU A 699 12.69 -5.67 15.49
CA LEU A 699 11.90 -4.57 16.04
C LEU A 699 10.80 -4.12 15.07
N ALA A 700 11.14 -3.91 13.79
CA ALA A 700 10.17 -3.61 12.76
C ALA A 700 9.09 -4.70 12.63
N ARG A 701 9.48 -5.99 12.69
CA ARG A 701 8.54 -7.11 12.66
C ARG A 701 7.61 -7.13 13.87
N LEU A 702 8.08 -6.74 15.04
CA LEU A 702 7.30 -6.75 16.27
C LEU A 702 6.32 -5.57 16.38
N THR A 703 6.63 -4.41 15.78
CA THR A 703 5.84 -3.19 15.91
C THR A 703 4.99 -2.88 14.67
N GLN A 704 5.46 -3.24 13.46
CA GLN A 704 4.74 -3.01 12.21
C GLN A 704 3.89 -4.22 11.81
N ILE A 705 2.93 -4.58 12.64
CA ILE A 705 2.07 -5.75 12.42
C ILE A 705 0.94 -5.47 11.43
N ASP A 706 0.37 -6.52 10.88
CA ASP A 706 -0.87 -6.49 10.12
C ASP A 706 -2.00 -7.00 11.01
N TYR A 707 -2.88 -6.08 11.44
CA TYR A 707 -3.98 -6.39 12.37
C TYR A 707 -4.99 -7.41 11.80
N ASP A 708 -4.91 -7.73 10.51
CA ASP A 708 -5.67 -8.82 9.90
C ASP A 708 -5.08 -10.22 10.18
N ARG A 709 -3.80 -10.32 10.46
CA ARG A 709 -3.09 -11.59 10.68
C ARG A 709 -2.51 -11.75 12.06
N GLU A 710 -2.17 -10.63 12.67
CA GLU A 710 -1.51 -10.57 13.95
C GLU A 710 -2.23 -9.56 14.85
N MET A 711 -2.20 -9.79 16.13
CA MET A 711 -2.62 -8.81 17.11
C MET A 711 -1.57 -8.77 18.21
N ALA A 712 -1.15 -7.57 18.57
CA ALA A 712 -0.27 -7.35 19.70
C ALA A 712 -0.83 -6.22 20.57
N PHE A 713 -1.06 -6.48 21.84
CA PHE A 713 -1.44 -5.48 22.83
C PHE A 713 -0.25 -5.15 23.70
N ILE A 714 0.03 -3.87 23.84
CA ILE A 714 0.97 -3.37 24.84
C ILE A 714 0.19 -2.78 26.02
N ALA A 715 0.76 -2.94 27.21
CA ALA A 715 0.31 -2.28 28.43
C ALA A 715 1.28 -1.14 28.73
N VAL A 716 0.79 0.08 28.74
CA VAL A 716 1.61 1.28 28.96
C VAL A 716 1.09 2.08 30.16
N THR A 717 2.00 2.73 30.86
CA THR A 717 1.68 3.63 32.00
C THR A 717 2.56 4.85 31.97
N GLN A 718 2.20 5.87 32.74
CA GLN A 718 3.01 7.08 32.88
C GLN A 718 3.94 6.96 34.11
N ILE A 719 5.25 7.10 33.90
CA ILE A 719 6.26 7.17 34.95
C ILE A 719 7.08 8.44 34.70
N ASP A 720 7.12 9.34 35.67
CA ASP A 720 7.81 10.63 35.60
C ASP A 720 7.44 11.49 34.36
N GLY A 721 6.17 11.38 33.92
CA GLY A 721 5.64 12.10 32.76
C GLY A 721 6.00 11.49 31.40
N GLN A 722 6.64 10.31 31.39
CA GLN A 722 6.94 9.55 30.17
C GLN A 722 6.07 8.30 30.08
N GLU A 723 5.63 7.97 28.88
CA GLU A 723 4.95 6.70 28.60
C GLU A 723 5.96 5.56 28.63
N VAL A 724 5.70 4.53 29.45
CA VAL A 724 6.57 3.36 29.63
C VAL A 724 5.77 2.10 29.37
N GLU A 725 6.32 1.20 28.57
CA GLU A 725 5.75 -0.13 28.32
C GLU A 725 6.10 -1.07 29.47
N VAL A 726 5.08 -1.74 30.01
CA VAL A 726 5.20 -2.65 31.14
C VAL A 726 4.88 -4.09 30.79
N GLY A 727 4.38 -4.35 29.57
CA GLY A 727 4.12 -5.70 29.08
C GLY A 727 3.51 -5.74 27.71
N VAL A 728 3.73 -6.83 26.98
CA VAL A 728 3.16 -7.09 25.67
C VAL A 728 2.65 -8.52 25.56
N ALA A 729 1.45 -8.69 24.98
CA ALA A 729 0.92 -9.99 24.59
C ALA A 729 0.50 -9.93 23.11
N ARG A 730 0.82 -10.96 22.35
CA ARG A 730 0.53 -11.04 20.91
C ARG A 730 0.08 -12.40 20.48
N TYR A 731 -0.68 -12.46 19.38
CA TYR A 731 -0.86 -13.68 18.63
C TYR A 731 -0.59 -13.44 17.14
N ALA A 732 -0.18 -14.51 16.45
CA ALA A 732 -0.14 -14.60 14.99
C ALA A 732 -1.06 -15.74 14.55
N VAL A 733 -1.89 -15.49 13.53
CA VAL A 733 -2.78 -16.51 12.96
C VAL A 733 -1.93 -17.51 12.17
N ASN A 734 -2.17 -18.79 12.41
CA ASN A 734 -1.48 -19.87 11.70
C ASN A 734 -1.95 -19.96 10.23
N PRO A 735 -1.17 -20.61 9.35
CA PRO A 735 -1.53 -20.78 7.94
C PRO A 735 -2.87 -21.50 7.69
N ASP A 736 -3.40 -22.24 8.69
CA ASP A 736 -4.71 -22.88 8.64
C ASP A 736 -5.88 -21.86 8.65
N GLY A 737 -5.62 -20.60 9.05
CA GLY A 737 -6.62 -19.54 9.20
C GLY A 737 -7.64 -19.75 10.35
N GLU A 738 -7.50 -20.85 11.10
CA GLU A 738 -8.42 -21.27 12.15
C GLU A 738 -7.82 -21.23 13.55
N SER A 739 -6.51 -21.31 13.67
CA SER A 739 -5.77 -21.26 14.93
C SER A 739 -4.78 -20.10 14.99
N CYS A 740 -4.33 -19.75 16.19
CA CYS A 740 -3.27 -18.75 16.39
C CYS A 740 -2.26 -19.23 17.42
N GLU A 741 -1.01 -18.74 17.28
CA GLU A 741 0.04 -18.93 18.29
C GLU A 741 0.27 -17.63 19.03
N PHE A 742 0.30 -17.70 20.38
CA PHE A 742 0.49 -16.54 21.21
C PHE A 742 1.85 -16.48 21.89
N ALA A 743 2.23 -15.28 22.30
CA ALA A 743 3.37 -15.03 23.16
C ALA A 743 3.11 -13.84 24.08
N ILE A 744 3.66 -13.87 25.30
CA ILE A 744 3.49 -12.82 26.30
C ILE A 744 4.78 -12.59 27.07
N VAL A 745 5.03 -11.34 27.44
CA VAL A 745 6.07 -10.96 28.40
C VAL A 745 5.62 -9.72 29.18
N VAL A 746 6.00 -9.66 30.47
CA VAL A 746 5.74 -8.54 31.37
C VAL A 746 7.05 -8.17 32.06
N ALA A 747 7.34 -6.87 32.16
CA ALA A 747 8.51 -6.35 32.85
C ALA A 747 8.65 -6.91 34.26
N ASP A 748 9.87 -7.26 34.66
CA ASP A 748 10.13 -7.97 35.93
C ASP A 748 9.52 -7.23 37.13
N ALA A 749 9.62 -5.90 37.17
CA ALA A 749 9.04 -5.05 38.22
C ALA A 749 7.49 -5.00 38.23
N TRP A 750 6.83 -5.41 37.15
CA TRP A 750 5.37 -5.37 36.95
C TRP A 750 4.71 -6.75 36.99
N GLN A 751 5.50 -7.79 37.23
CA GLN A 751 4.99 -9.15 37.43
C GLN A 751 4.19 -9.21 38.75
N HIS A 752 3.27 -10.17 38.85
CA HIS A 752 2.37 -10.36 40.02
C HIS A 752 1.34 -9.24 40.32
N ARG A 753 1.26 -8.21 39.46
CA ARG A 753 0.27 -7.11 39.58
C ARG A 753 -1.01 -7.32 38.75
N GLY A 754 -1.17 -8.48 38.11
CA GLY A 754 -2.32 -8.80 37.25
C GLY A 754 -2.19 -8.42 35.78
N VAL A 755 -1.12 -7.71 35.35
CA VAL A 755 -0.90 -7.23 33.99
C VAL A 755 -0.96 -8.37 32.97
N ALA A 756 -0.24 -9.48 33.20
CA ALA A 756 -0.24 -10.63 32.29
C ALA A 756 -1.65 -11.22 32.10
N ARG A 757 -2.44 -11.34 33.20
CA ARG A 757 -3.81 -11.89 33.14
C ARG A 757 -4.73 -10.96 32.32
N LYS A 758 -4.64 -9.66 32.52
CA LYS A 758 -5.45 -8.68 31.79
C LYS A 758 -5.11 -8.64 30.32
N LEU A 759 -3.81 -8.64 29.96
CA LEU A 759 -3.35 -8.72 28.56
C LEU A 759 -3.86 -9.99 27.88
N MET A 760 -3.74 -11.16 28.53
CA MET A 760 -4.23 -12.43 27.95
C MET A 760 -5.76 -12.45 27.82
N GLN A 761 -6.51 -11.88 28.74
CA GLN A 761 -7.97 -11.79 28.64
C GLN A 761 -8.37 -11.00 27.38
N VAL A 762 -7.78 -9.81 27.18
CA VAL A 762 -8.04 -8.97 26.00
C VAL A 762 -7.63 -9.70 24.71
N LEU A 763 -6.48 -10.38 24.73
CA LEU A 763 -5.96 -11.12 23.56
C LEU A 763 -6.88 -12.30 23.20
N ILE A 764 -7.30 -13.10 24.20
CA ILE A 764 -8.20 -14.26 24.01
C ILE A 764 -9.58 -13.80 23.51
N GLU A 765 -10.14 -12.72 24.08
CA GLU A 765 -11.41 -12.15 23.65
C GLU A 765 -11.34 -11.66 22.20
N THR A 766 -10.25 -10.97 21.82
CA THR A 766 -10.02 -10.52 20.45
C THR A 766 -9.93 -11.70 19.47
N ALA A 767 -9.24 -12.77 19.84
CA ALA A 767 -9.14 -13.98 19.03
C ALA A 767 -10.50 -14.69 18.87
N ARG A 768 -11.33 -14.73 19.91
CA ARG A 768 -12.71 -15.26 19.86
C ARG A 768 -13.61 -14.43 18.93
N ASN A 769 -13.59 -13.11 19.09
CA ASN A 769 -14.40 -12.20 18.29
C ASN A 769 -14.02 -12.27 16.79
N ARG A 770 -12.78 -12.66 16.49
CA ARG A 770 -12.31 -12.92 15.14
C ARG A 770 -12.77 -14.28 14.57
N GLY A 771 -13.33 -15.15 15.39
CA GLY A 771 -13.81 -16.46 14.98
C GLY A 771 -12.74 -17.55 14.93
N LEU A 772 -11.58 -17.34 15.55
CA LEU A 772 -10.54 -18.36 15.68
C LEU A 772 -11.04 -19.49 16.57
N LYS A 773 -10.66 -20.75 16.23
CA LYS A 773 -11.14 -21.95 16.92
C LYS A 773 -10.29 -22.31 18.13
N GLU A 774 -8.97 -22.07 18.06
CA GLU A 774 -8.04 -22.39 19.14
C GLU A 774 -6.83 -21.44 19.18
N MET A 775 -6.29 -21.25 20.38
CA MET A 775 -5.05 -20.53 20.64
C MET A 775 -4.00 -21.50 21.17
N ARG A 776 -2.82 -21.48 20.58
CA ARG A 776 -1.68 -22.36 20.91
C ARG A 776 -0.55 -21.56 21.52
N GLY A 777 0.26 -22.23 22.32
CA GLY A 777 1.52 -21.68 22.86
C GLY A 777 2.57 -22.75 22.99
N VAL A 778 3.84 -22.35 22.83
CA VAL A 778 5.02 -23.21 23.00
C VAL A 778 5.81 -22.68 24.19
N PHE A 779 6.18 -23.56 25.12
CA PHE A 779 6.81 -23.19 26.37
C PHE A 779 8.03 -24.07 26.66
N LEU A 780 9.03 -23.50 27.31
CA LEU A 780 10.11 -24.27 27.87
C LEU A 780 9.61 -25.04 29.11
N ALA A 781 9.93 -26.35 29.22
CA ALA A 781 9.45 -27.22 30.30
C ALA A 781 9.92 -26.75 31.70
N ASN A 782 11.05 -26.04 31.76
CA ASN A 782 11.59 -25.48 33.01
C ASN A 782 10.96 -24.12 33.41
N ASN A 783 10.05 -23.57 32.58
CA ASN A 783 9.33 -22.33 32.91
C ASN A 783 8.05 -22.64 33.70
N GLU A 784 8.17 -23.19 34.90
CA GLU A 784 7.05 -23.60 35.75
C GLU A 784 6.05 -22.45 36.02
N ARG A 785 6.54 -21.21 36.09
CA ARG A 785 5.68 -20.03 36.30
C ARG A 785 4.68 -19.86 35.15
N MET A 786 5.19 -19.88 33.93
CA MET A 786 4.38 -19.75 32.72
C MET A 786 3.41 -20.92 32.60
N LEU A 787 3.88 -22.14 32.83
CA LEU A 787 3.01 -23.35 32.79
C LEU A 787 1.84 -23.26 33.73
N ARG A 788 2.06 -22.84 35.01
CA ARG A 788 0.98 -22.61 35.99
C ARG A 788 0.05 -21.47 35.55
N PHE A 789 0.60 -20.41 35.00
CA PHE A 789 -0.16 -19.26 34.55
C PHE A 789 -1.11 -19.65 33.41
N VAL A 790 -0.64 -20.28 32.36
CA VAL A 790 -1.48 -20.68 31.20
C VAL A 790 -2.50 -21.76 31.60
N ALA A 791 -2.14 -22.71 32.48
CA ALA A 791 -3.10 -23.66 33.03
C ALA A 791 -4.25 -22.94 33.78
N SER A 792 -3.95 -21.85 34.53
CA SER A 792 -4.98 -21.02 35.18
C SER A 792 -5.89 -20.23 34.24
N LEU A 793 -5.52 -20.13 32.95
CA LEU A 793 -6.32 -19.54 31.89
C LEU A 793 -7.13 -20.58 31.11
N GLY A 794 -6.98 -21.86 31.43
CA GLY A 794 -7.71 -22.98 30.78
C GLY A 794 -6.96 -23.66 29.66
N PHE A 795 -5.66 -23.42 29.47
CA PHE A 795 -4.87 -24.16 28.48
C PHE A 795 -4.63 -25.60 28.95
N THR A 796 -4.82 -26.55 28.03
CA THR A 796 -4.42 -27.96 28.19
C THR A 796 -2.97 -28.10 27.75
N LEU A 797 -2.12 -28.64 28.64
CA LEU A 797 -0.69 -28.80 28.41
C LEU A 797 -0.35 -30.23 27.99
N SER A 798 0.55 -30.38 27.01
CA SER A 798 1.12 -31.65 26.55
C SER A 798 2.61 -31.54 26.32
N ASP A 799 3.32 -32.66 26.41
CA ASP A 799 4.74 -32.72 26.08
C ASP A 799 4.95 -32.74 24.56
N ASP A 800 6.04 -32.14 24.08
CA ASP A 800 6.44 -32.28 22.69
C ASP A 800 6.94 -33.73 22.45
N PRO A 801 6.51 -34.40 21.37
CA PRO A 801 6.87 -35.79 21.08
C PRO A 801 8.37 -35.99 20.76
N GLU A 802 9.04 -34.95 20.27
CA GLU A 802 10.45 -35.00 19.82
C GLU A 802 11.42 -34.36 20.81
N ASP A 803 10.98 -33.35 21.59
CA ASP A 803 11.80 -32.59 22.51
C ASP A 803 11.16 -32.41 23.90
N ARG A 804 11.64 -33.19 24.88
CA ARG A 804 11.16 -33.10 26.28
C ARG A 804 11.42 -31.76 26.99
N SER A 805 12.26 -30.92 26.42
CA SER A 805 12.48 -29.57 26.95
C SER A 805 11.36 -28.58 26.58
N ILE A 806 10.43 -28.99 25.70
CA ILE A 806 9.33 -28.18 25.20
C ILE A 806 7.98 -28.75 25.65
N LYS A 807 7.03 -27.85 25.96
CA LYS A 807 5.62 -28.15 26.19
C LYS A 807 4.74 -27.34 25.29
N HIS A 808 3.66 -27.94 24.81
CA HIS A 808 2.61 -27.28 24.05
C HIS A 808 1.38 -27.03 24.91
N GLY A 809 0.76 -25.85 24.76
CA GLY A 809 -0.51 -25.52 25.37
C GLY A 809 -1.55 -25.22 24.31
N VAL A 810 -2.76 -25.70 24.47
CA VAL A 810 -3.90 -25.45 23.58
C VAL A 810 -5.10 -24.97 24.39
N LEU A 811 -5.69 -23.85 23.96
CA LEU A 811 -6.92 -23.30 24.49
C LEU A 811 -8.00 -23.29 23.39
N PRO A 812 -9.10 -24.05 23.53
CA PRO A 812 -10.26 -23.91 22.65
C PRO A 812 -10.90 -22.53 22.84
N LEU A 813 -11.13 -21.80 21.73
CA LEU A 813 -11.71 -20.45 21.76
C LEU A 813 -13.23 -20.46 21.56
N GLN A 814 -13.75 -21.47 20.84
CA GLN A 814 -15.19 -21.66 20.67
C GLN A 814 -15.70 -22.48 21.86
N THR A 815 -16.64 -21.93 22.62
CA THR A 815 -17.46 -22.72 23.53
C THR A 815 -18.38 -23.58 22.67
N HIS A 816 -18.27 -24.90 22.75
CA HIS A 816 -19.35 -25.77 22.26
C HIS A 816 -20.66 -25.33 22.93
N PRO A 817 -21.76 -25.13 22.13
CA PRO A 817 -23.05 -24.86 22.70
C PRO A 817 -23.52 -25.95 23.63
#